data_99f916f35a3be4b404e19c51b683566c
#
_entry.id   99f916f35a3be4b404e19c51b683566c
#
_cell.length_a   1.000
_cell.length_b   1.000
_cell.length_c   1.000
_cell.angle_alpha   90.00
_cell.angle_beta   90.00
_cell.angle_gamma   90.00
#
_symmetry.space_group_name_H-M   'P 1'
#
loop_
_entity.id
_entity.type
_entity.pdbx_description
1 polymer ?
#
loop_
_entity_poly.entity_id
_entity_poly.type
_entity_poly.pdbx_seq_one_letter_code
_entity_poly.pdbx_strand_id
1 'polypeptide(L)'
;MKEYLSSASDVISAQKTDAEVGLSGAEAASRLEAHGLNKLKEAPKESIIKRFFAQMADPMVIMLLVAAAISAAEGIYTGEGGIADVVIILFVVVINSVLGVVQEGKAEEALAALQEMSAAQSKVIRDGRLETVASTELVVGDIILLEAGDSVPADCRILESASMKVEESALTGESVPVEKHAETLSLAEGADDIPLGDRKNMCYSGSIVVYGRGRAVVVATGMDTEMGKIADAISQAEEGQTPLQIALDKLSHTLTILVVVISLLVFATGFIKHGAEMLGNFDLILSTFMVAVSLAVAAIPEGLVAVVTIVLSMGVTRMSERHAIVRRLTAVETLGCTQVICSDKTGTLTQNKMTVVRHETENLDAHVRTMALCSDATWDDAEQVAKGEPTEAALVADAAKLGYTTSDLASSRPRIGEAPFDSSRKMMSVVVRTRSGKVVQHTKGAPDEVLARCNKIMTSDGIIDLTDEARSEILAQNKSMADQALRVMASARRDWGTEAPESYDPANLEHDMVFVGLSGMIDPVRPEVKGAVAEAHSAGMRTVMITGDHIDTAVAIAIELGIITDRSQAITGAQLDKISDEEFEQRIETIGVYARVQPEHKVRIVDTWRKKGMVTAMTGDGVNDAPSIKRADIGIGMGITGTDVTKGVADMVLADDNFATIISACEEGRRIYDNIRKCIQFLLSSNLAEVISVFIASLVGFTILQPTHLLWINLITDSLPALAMATEKAEPGIMKRKPRNPKDGIFAGGVGFDCLVQGSIIALLTLASYFIGHYFEYGTFDISQVITNPEAGVEGMTMAFLTLSMVEMFHSFNMRSLRGSIFKLTSQNIWLWGSFVMSLILTFVVIETPLSQAFGFAEIGFEEYAMAMLLAASIIPLMELYKAVMRSVQKNKA
;
A
#
# COMPACT_ATOMS: atom_id res chain seq x y z
N MET A 1 29.44 16.84 25.71
CA MET A 1 28.83 16.91 27.07
C MET A 1 28.11 15.60 27.28
N LYS A 2 28.07 15.05 28.50
CA LYS A 2 27.21 13.89 28.78
C LYS A 2 25.88 14.44 29.30
N GLU A 3 24.89 14.56 28.45
CA GLU A 3 23.63 15.27 28.68
C GLU A 3 22.80 14.66 29.82
N TYR A 4 22.88 13.35 29.98
CA TYR A 4 22.23 12.61 31.08
C TYR A 4 22.85 12.91 32.47
N LEU A 5 24.09 13.38 32.53
CA LEU A 5 24.78 13.81 33.78
C LEU A 5 24.62 15.32 34.04
N SER A 6 24.03 16.05 33.12
CA SER A 6 23.86 17.49 33.18
C SER A 6 22.43 17.86 33.58
N SER A 7 22.27 18.99 34.28
CA SER A 7 20.92 19.50 34.56
C SER A 7 20.19 19.90 33.25
N ALA A 8 18.87 19.86 33.27
CA ALA A 8 18.07 20.28 32.12
C ALA A 8 18.44 21.73 31.69
N SER A 9 18.66 22.63 32.63
CA SER A 9 19.04 24.02 32.36
C SER A 9 20.43 24.15 31.70
N ASP A 10 21.40 23.31 32.12
CA ASP A 10 22.73 23.30 31.51
C ASP A 10 22.67 22.80 30.05
N VAL A 11 21.85 21.77 29.79
CA VAL A 11 21.66 21.24 28.41
C VAL A 11 21.00 22.27 27.53
N ILE A 12 19.90 22.92 27.98
CA ILE A 12 19.23 24.01 27.26
C ILE A 12 20.24 25.13 26.92
N SER A 13 21.03 25.55 27.91
CA SER A 13 22.05 26.58 27.72
C SER A 13 23.12 26.16 26.72
N ALA A 14 23.59 24.91 26.80
CA ALA A 14 24.58 24.35 25.87
C ALA A 14 24.05 24.26 24.44
N GLN A 15 22.78 23.93 24.27
CA GLN A 15 22.13 23.85 22.98
C GLN A 15 21.67 25.24 22.45
N LYS A 16 21.88 26.32 23.23
CA LYS A 16 21.50 27.71 22.89
C LYS A 16 20.05 27.82 22.46
N THR A 17 19.16 27.21 23.24
CA THR A 17 17.70 27.21 23.02
C THR A 17 16.98 27.69 24.28
N ASP A 18 15.68 27.84 24.23
CA ASP A 18 14.85 28.20 25.37
C ASP A 18 13.76 27.16 25.58
N ALA A 19 13.46 26.78 26.82
CA ALA A 19 12.50 25.72 27.13
C ALA A 19 11.06 26.07 26.75
N GLU A 20 10.66 27.36 26.82
CA GLU A 20 9.29 27.83 26.56
C GLU A 20 9.10 28.34 25.15
N VAL A 21 10.13 29.01 24.60
CA VAL A 21 10.04 29.67 23.28
C VAL A 21 10.60 28.76 22.17
N GLY A 22 11.53 27.85 22.51
CA GLY A 22 12.24 27.02 21.54
C GLY A 22 13.25 27.82 20.71
N LEU A 23 13.68 27.22 19.59
CA LEU A 23 14.50 27.90 18.58
C LEU A 23 13.65 28.89 17.77
N SER A 24 14.27 29.93 17.23
CA SER A 24 13.62 30.72 16.17
C SER A 24 13.62 29.91 14.86
N GLY A 25 12.62 30.11 14.00
CA GLY A 25 12.55 29.46 12.69
C GLY A 25 13.79 29.71 11.83
N ALA A 26 14.39 30.93 11.92
CA ALA A 26 15.62 31.28 11.22
C ALA A 26 16.84 30.49 11.74
N GLU A 27 16.96 30.31 13.06
CA GLU A 27 18.04 29.52 13.66
C GLU A 27 17.89 28.03 13.33
N ALA A 28 16.66 27.47 13.39
CA ALA A 28 16.38 26.12 13.00
C ALA A 28 16.77 25.84 11.53
N ALA A 29 16.40 26.74 10.60
CA ALA A 29 16.79 26.64 9.21
C ALA A 29 18.31 26.69 9.01
N SER A 30 19.01 27.58 9.74
CA SER A 30 20.47 27.68 9.70
C SER A 30 21.15 26.41 10.20
N ARG A 31 20.63 25.80 11.27
CA ARG A 31 21.17 24.53 11.81
C ARG A 31 20.89 23.37 10.85
N LEU A 32 19.72 23.36 10.21
CA LEU A 32 19.36 22.36 9.21
C LEU A 32 20.31 22.43 7.99
N GLU A 33 20.65 23.62 7.54
CA GLU A 33 21.61 23.81 6.45
C GLU A 33 23.04 23.38 6.84
N ALA A 34 23.43 23.64 8.09
CA ALA A 34 24.77 23.32 8.60
C ALA A 34 24.98 21.83 8.90
N HIS A 35 23.97 21.13 9.44
CA HIS A 35 24.08 19.75 9.93
C HIS A 35 23.36 18.73 9.06
N GLY A 36 22.52 19.19 8.11
CA GLY A 36 21.71 18.34 7.26
C GLY A 36 20.46 17.78 7.93
N LEU A 37 19.75 16.94 7.19
CA LEU A 37 18.49 16.34 7.63
C LEU A 37 18.71 15.29 8.74
N ASN A 38 17.75 15.19 9.65
CA ASN A 38 17.67 14.12 10.65
C ASN A 38 17.30 12.80 9.98
N LYS A 39 18.22 12.21 9.24
CA LYS A 39 18.10 10.95 8.54
C LYS A 39 19.31 10.07 8.81
N LEU A 40 19.08 8.77 8.88
CA LEU A 40 20.16 7.80 8.82
C LEU A 40 20.75 7.80 7.41
N LYS A 41 22.06 7.56 7.32
CA LYS A 41 22.75 7.54 6.03
C LYS A 41 22.23 6.37 5.18
N GLU A 42 21.60 6.68 4.09
CA GLU A 42 21.19 5.69 3.10
C GLU A 42 22.43 5.10 2.41
N ALA A 43 22.32 3.85 1.98
CA ALA A 43 23.37 3.24 1.18
C ALA A 43 23.63 4.12 -0.07
N PRO A 44 24.90 4.38 -0.44
CA PRO A 44 25.20 5.24 -1.57
C PRO A 44 24.58 4.64 -2.84
N LYS A 45 23.78 5.44 -3.55
CA LYS A 45 23.21 5.05 -4.83
C LYS A 45 24.34 4.61 -5.77
N GLU A 46 24.19 3.47 -6.39
CA GLU A 46 25.18 2.99 -7.35
C GLU A 46 25.31 3.97 -8.52
N SER A 47 26.54 4.25 -8.93
CA SER A 47 26.76 5.15 -10.06
C SER A 47 26.20 4.55 -11.35
N ILE A 48 25.67 5.39 -12.24
CA ILE A 48 25.16 4.97 -13.56
C ILE A 48 26.19 4.13 -14.33
N ILE A 49 27.48 4.49 -14.21
CA ILE A 49 28.56 3.77 -14.84
C ILE A 49 28.70 2.35 -14.27
N LYS A 50 28.62 2.19 -12.93
CA LYS A 50 28.69 0.87 -12.30
C LYS A 50 27.51 0.00 -12.72
N ARG A 51 26.31 0.53 -12.79
CA ARG A 51 25.10 -0.17 -13.27
C ARG A 51 25.24 -0.58 -14.73
N PHE A 52 25.75 0.32 -15.57
CA PHE A 52 26.00 0.00 -16.98
C PHE A 52 26.93 -1.21 -17.13
N PHE A 53 28.05 -1.24 -16.39
CA PHE A 53 28.95 -2.39 -16.41
C PHE A 53 28.35 -3.63 -15.72
N ALA A 54 27.48 -3.47 -14.75
CA ALA A 54 26.75 -4.60 -14.16
C ALA A 54 25.79 -5.23 -15.18
N GLN A 55 25.08 -4.42 -15.97
CA GLN A 55 24.25 -4.91 -17.09
C GLN A 55 25.11 -5.61 -18.17
N MET A 56 26.30 -5.13 -18.44
CA MET A 56 27.25 -5.81 -19.36
C MET A 56 27.80 -7.12 -18.78
N ALA A 57 27.73 -7.33 -17.48
CA ALA A 57 28.14 -8.59 -16.84
C ALA A 57 27.03 -9.66 -16.83
N ASP A 58 25.87 -9.36 -17.41
CA ASP A 58 24.81 -10.33 -17.61
C ASP A 58 25.32 -11.52 -18.45
N PRO A 59 24.98 -12.76 -18.09
CA PRO A 59 25.47 -13.95 -18.82
C PRO A 59 25.14 -13.94 -20.30
N MET A 60 24.01 -13.34 -20.71
CA MET A 60 23.64 -13.25 -22.12
C MET A 60 24.48 -12.23 -22.87
N VAL A 61 24.67 -11.07 -22.27
CA VAL A 61 25.54 -10.03 -22.84
C VAL A 61 26.98 -10.56 -23.00
N ILE A 62 27.45 -11.30 -22.00
CA ILE A 62 28.77 -11.97 -22.08
C ILE A 62 28.80 -12.96 -23.27
N MET A 63 27.74 -13.75 -23.45
CA MET A 63 27.66 -14.72 -24.55
C MET A 63 27.68 -14.01 -25.92
N LEU A 64 26.97 -12.89 -26.06
CA LEU A 64 27.00 -12.06 -27.27
C LEU A 64 28.36 -11.41 -27.48
N LEU A 65 29.02 -10.94 -26.43
CA LEU A 65 30.40 -10.41 -26.54
C LEU A 65 31.40 -11.49 -26.95
N VAL A 66 31.23 -12.73 -26.50
CA VAL A 66 32.01 -13.89 -26.93
C VAL A 66 31.72 -14.19 -28.41
N ALA A 67 30.46 -14.16 -28.84
CA ALA A 67 30.09 -14.34 -30.24
C ALA A 67 30.71 -13.24 -31.12
N ALA A 68 30.61 -11.97 -30.67
CA ALA A 68 31.26 -10.85 -31.36
C ALA A 68 32.83 -11.01 -31.47
N ALA A 69 33.45 -11.49 -30.40
CA ALA A 69 34.88 -11.74 -30.38
C ALA A 69 35.30 -12.87 -31.36
N ILE A 70 34.47 -13.94 -31.45
CA ILE A 70 34.71 -15.04 -32.39
C ILE A 70 34.51 -14.56 -33.83
N SER A 71 33.40 -13.79 -34.11
CA SER A 71 33.15 -13.21 -35.43
C SER A 71 34.26 -12.22 -35.85
N ALA A 72 34.77 -11.42 -34.90
CA ALA A 72 35.90 -10.56 -35.13
C ALA A 72 37.18 -11.33 -35.51
N ALA A 73 37.43 -12.43 -34.81
CA ALA A 73 38.63 -13.28 -35.09
C ALA A 73 38.51 -13.94 -36.47
N GLU A 74 37.30 -14.38 -36.85
CA GLU A 74 37.01 -14.92 -38.17
C GLU A 74 37.25 -13.89 -39.27
N GLY A 75 36.64 -12.68 -39.17
CA GLY A 75 36.80 -11.62 -40.13
C GLY A 75 38.26 -11.19 -40.32
N ILE A 76 39.09 -11.26 -39.26
CA ILE A 76 40.53 -11.00 -39.34
C ILE A 76 41.27 -12.15 -40.07
N TYR A 77 40.86 -13.41 -39.84
CA TYR A 77 41.50 -14.58 -40.40
C TYR A 77 41.13 -14.82 -41.88
N THR A 78 39.85 -14.64 -42.21
CA THR A 78 39.34 -14.87 -43.58
C THR A 78 39.54 -13.67 -44.52
N GLY A 79 39.64 -12.46 -43.94
CA GLY A 79 39.71 -11.21 -44.71
C GLY A 79 38.36 -10.78 -45.28
N GLU A 80 37.29 -11.49 -44.97
CA GLU A 80 35.92 -11.20 -45.40
C GLU A 80 35.02 -10.83 -44.20
N GLY A 81 34.41 -9.69 -44.24
CA GLY A 81 33.06 -9.31 -43.76
C GLY A 81 32.75 -9.22 -42.26
N GLY A 82 33.45 -9.84 -41.32
CA GLY A 82 33.05 -9.95 -39.89
C GLY A 82 32.96 -8.67 -39.05
N ILE A 83 33.40 -7.52 -39.56
CA ILE A 83 33.44 -6.26 -38.83
C ILE A 83 32.01 -5.69 -38.67
N ALA A 84 31.14 -5.88 -39.63
CA ALA A 84 29.76 -5.39 -39.58
C ALA A 84 28.99 -6.05 -38.47
N ASP A 85 29.05 -7.37 -38.35
CA ASP A 85 28.36 -8.15 -37.29
C ASP A 85 28.84 -7.75 -35.91
N VAL A 86 30.16 -7.58 -35.74
CA VAL A 86 30.72 -7.14 -34.46
C VAL A 86 30.20 -5.76 -34.06
N VAL A 87 30.14 -4.80 -35.00
CA VAL A 87 29.62 -3.45 -34.73
C VAL A 87 28.16 -3.50 -34.34
N ILE A 88 27.34 -4.33 -35.00
CA ILE A 88 25.93 -4.47 -34.72
C ILE A 88 25.71 -5.09 -33.34
N ILE A 89 26.39 -6.21 -33.05
CA ILE A 89 26.27 -6.86 -31.74
C ILE A 89 26.67 -5.88 -30.64
N LEU A 90 27.77 -5.16 -30.77
CA LEU A 90 28.21 -4.17 -29.81
C LEU A 90 27.20 -3.01 -29.68
N PHE A 91 26.65 -2.53 -30.80
CA PHE A 91 25.62 -1.47 -30.77
C PHE A 91 24.39 -1.91 -30.03
N VAL A 92 23.88 -3.11 -30.30
CA VAL A 92 22.69 -3.65 -29.62
C VAL A 92 22.98 -3.90 -28.14
N VAL A 93 24.13 -4.45 -27.80
CA VAL A 93 24.55 -4.65 -26.41
C VAL A 93 24.60 -3.33 -25.63
N VAL A 94 25.13 -2.27 -26.25
CA VAL A 94 25.20 -0.94 -25.63
C VAL A 94 23.80 -0.37 -25.44
N ILE A 95 22.91 -0.46 -26.45
CA ILE A 95 21.51 0.02 -26.33
C ILE A 95 20.78 -0.76 -25.23
N ASN A 96 20.89 -2.07 -25.21
CA ASN A 96 20.26 -2.90 -24.19
C ASN A 96 20.73 -2.52 -22.79
N SER A 97 22.06 -2.39 -22.60
CA SER A 97 22.62 -1.98 -21.32
C SER A 97 22.16 -0.58 -20.88
N VAL A 98 22.06 0.37 -21.81
CA VAL A 98 21.54 1.72 -21.53
C VAL A 98 20.07 1.66 -21.15
N LEU A 99 19.27 0.89 -21.88
CA LEU A 99 17.84 0.75 -21.59
C LEU A 99 17.60 0.07 -20.23
N GLY A 100 18.38 -0.96 -19.92
CA GLY A 100 18.35 -1.63 -18.61
C GLY A 100 18.62 -0.65 -17.46
N VAL A 101 19.69 0.17 -17.59
CA VAL A 101 20.03 1.22 -16.61
C VAL A 101 18.90 2.25 -16.46
N VAL A 102 18.28 2.67 -17.56
CA VAL A 102 17.15 3.63 -17.52
C VAL A 102 15.92 3.02 -16.84
N GLN A 103 15.60 1.77 -17.13
CA GLN A 103 14.48 1.05 -16.51
C GLN A 103 14.71 0.86 -15.01
N GLU A 104 15.90 0.42 -14.61
CA GLU A 104 16.27 0.26 -13.20
C GLU A 104 16.23 1.60 -12.45
N GLY A 105 16.78 2.66 -13.05
CA GLY A 105 16.76 4.00 -12.47
C GLY A 105 15.34 4.53 -12.25
N LYS A 106 14.41 4.31 -13.19
CA LYS A 106 13.00 4.69 -13.03
C LYS A 106 12.29 3.88 -11.93
N ALA A 107 12.62 2.61 -11.80
CA ALA A 107 12.07 1.76 -10.75
C ALA A 107 12.52 2.24 -9.36
N GLU A 108 13.80 2.60 -9.19
CA GLU A 108 14.32 3.16 -7.93
C GLU A 108 13.76 4.55 -7.61
N GLU A 109 13.66 5.43 -8.60
CA GLU A 109 13.09 6.78 -8.41
C GLU A 109 11.65 6.71 -7.90
N ALA A 110 10.87 5.79 -8.47
CA ALA A 110 9.50 5.56 -8.02
C ALA A 110 9.44 4.98 -6.59
N LEU A 111 10.39 4.12 -6.22
CA LEU A 111 10.51 3.58 -4.86
C LEU A 111 10.88 4.69 -3.86
N ALA A 112 11.84 5.55 -4.19
CA ALA A 112 12.28 6.66 -3.34
C ALA A 112 11.15 7.66 -3.10
N ALA A 113 10.36 7.99 -4.12
CA ALA A 113 9.20 8.87 -3.98
C ALA A 113 8.16 8.34 -2.98
N LEU A 114 8.00 7.02 -2.89
CA LEU A 114 7.09 6.38 -1.92
C LEU A 114 7.59 6.50 -0.47
N GLN A 115 8.88 6.35 -0.25
CA GLN A 115 9.47 6.50 1.09
C GLN A 115 9.30 7.95 1.59
N GLU A 116 9.42 8.93 0.70
CA GLU A 116 9.27 10.34 1.04
C GLU A 116 7.83 10.71 1.43
N MET A 117 6.81 10.08 0.83
CA MET A 117 5.39 10.29 1.17
C MET A 117 5.00 9.74 2.56
N SER A 118 5.81 8.88 3.17
CA SER A 118 5.57 8.25 4.47
C SER A 118 6.36 8.88 5.62
N ALA A 119 6.92 10.07 5.45
CA ALA A 119 7.75 10.72 6.44
C ALA A 119 6.97 11.00 7.74
N ALA A 120 7.55 10.59 8.88
CA ALA A 120 7.02 10.87 10.21
C ALA A 120 7.02 12.37 10.49
N GLN A 121 6.08 12.84 11.31
CA GLN A 121 5.98 14.23 11.74
C GLN A 121 6.25 14.36 13.24
N SER A 122 6.76 15.51 13.65
CA SER A 122 7.09 15.80 15.03
C SER A 122 6.50 17.14 15.47
N LYS A 123 5.97 17.18 16.69
CA LYS A 123 5.47 18.40 17.33
C LYS A 123 6.62 19.14 17.97
N VAL A 124 6.91 20.36 17.52
CA VAL A 124 8.00 21.21 18.02
C VAL A 124 7.50 22.56 18.52
N ILE A 125 8.23 23.12 19.46
CA ILE A 125 8.03 24.52 19.88
C ILE A 125 9.12 25.36 19.21
N ARG A 126 8.71 26.24 18.31
CA ARG A 126 9.56 27.25 17.65
C ARG A 126 8.89 28.62 17.72
N ASP A 127 9.66 29.67 17.96
CA ASP A 127 9.15 31.04 18.12
C ASP A 127 7.98 31.17 19.14
N GLY A 128 7.99 30.34 20.19
CA GLY A 128 6.94 30.28 21.22
C GLY A 128 5.61 29.70 20.73
N ARG A 129 5.58 29.00 19.59
CA ARG A 129 4.39 28.37 19.01
C ARG A 129 4.62 26.88 18.82
N LEU A 130 3.57 26.11 19.08
CA LEU A 130 3.55 24.71 18.75
C LEU A 130 3.28 24.55 17.24
N GLU A 131 4.18 23.90 16.54
CA GLU A 131 4.05 23.59 15.13
C GLU A 131 4.41 22.11 14.86
N THR A 132 3.93 21.60 13.74
CA THR A 132 4.23 20.24 13.29
C THR A 132 5.18 20.33 12.10
N VAL A 133 6.35 19.69 12.22
CA VAL A 133 7.37 19.65 11.18
C VAL A 133 7.65 18.20 10.78
N ALA A 134 8.21 18.00 9.58
CA ALA A 134 8.72 16.69 9.23
C ALA A 134 9.82 16.27 10.21
N SER A 135 9.77 15.04 10.74
CA SER A 135 10.79 14.57 11.70
C SER A 135 12.19 14.61 11.13
N THR A 136 12.32 14.61 9.81
CA THR A 136 13.59 14.77 9.09
C THR A 136 14.16 16.19 9.15
N GLU A 137 13.34 17.20 9.48
CA GLU A 137 13.73 18.61 9.59
C GLU A 137 14.04 19.04 11.03
N LEU A 138 14.05 18.08 11.97
CA LEU A 138 14.47 18.34 13.35
C LEU A 138 15.96 18.63 13.41
N VAL A 139 16.28 19.61 14.25
CA VAL A 139 17.66 20.01 14.51
C VAL A 139 18.00 19.94 16.00
N VAL A 140 19.27 19.82 16.29
CA VAL A 140 19.75 19.85 17.68
C VAL A 140 19.36 21.19 18.32
N GLY A 141 18.71 21.13 19.51
CA GLY A 141 18.17 22.28 20.21
C GLY A 141 16.67 22.52 20.02
N ASP A 142 16.00 21.80 19.13
CA ASP A 142 14.53 21.83 19.06
C ASP A 142 13.91 21.32 20.37
N ILE A 143 12.83 21.95 20.80
CA ILE A 143 12.01 21.50 21.92
C ILE A 143 10.84 20.72 21.34
N ILE A 144 10.78 19.43 21.63
CA ILE A 144 9.73 18.53 21.13
C ILE A 144 8.75 18.14 22.23
N LEU A 145 7.50 17.92 21.82
CA LEU A 145 6.49 17.31 22.65
C LEU A 145 6.34 15.83 22.26
N LEU A 146 6.33 14.98 23.28
CA LEU A 146 6.16 13.54 23.14
C LEU A 146 4.94 13.09 23.92
N GLU A 147 4.05 12.34 23.29
CA GLU A 147 2.83 11.79 23.88
C GLU A 147 2.76 10.28 23.65
N ALA A 148 1.94 9.59 24.44
CA ALA A 148 1.75 8.15 24.23
C ALA A 148 1.31 7.84 22.80
N GLY A 149 2.06 6.99 22.12
CA GLY A 149 1.88 6.64 20.72
C GLY A 149 2.86 7.31 19.76
N ASP A 150 3.63 8.29 20.21
CA ASP A 150 4.64 8.93 19.38
C ASP A 150 5.92 8.07 19.31
N SER A 151 6.55 8.07 18.15
CA SER A 151 7.93 7.59 18.01
C SER A 151 8.89 8.71 18.35
N VAL A 152 9.93 8.40 19.10
CA VAL A 152 10.99 9.36 19.44
C VAL A 152 11.83 9.62 18.18
N PRO A 153 11.81 10.84 17.63
CA PRO A 153 12.37 11.11 16.30
C PRO A 153 13.89 11.33 16.29
N ALA A 154 14.47 11.63 17.46
CA ALA A 154 15.87 11.97 17.63
C ALA A 154 16.31 11.66 19.08
N ASP A 155 17.58 11.68 19.38
CA ASP A 155 18.02 11.53 20.78
C ASP A 155 17.73 12.83 21.54
N CYS A 156 17.04 12.70 22.67
CA CYS A 156 16.50 13.82 23.41
C CYS A 156 16.78 13.75 24.90
N ARG A 157 17.04 14.90 25.53
CA ARG A 157 17.07 15.07 26.97
C ARG A 157 15.71 15.54 27.48
N ILE A 158 15.14 14.81 28.43
CA ILE A 158 13.82 15.10 28.99
C ILE A 158 13.89 16.34 29.85
N LEU A 159 13.02 17.30 29.62
CA LEU A 159 12.83 18.53 30.39
C LEU A 159 11.70 18.38 31.40
N GLU A 160 10.61 17.75 30.98
CA GLU A 160 9.42 17.51 31.79
C GLU A 160 8.84 16.12 31.45
N SER A 161 8.31 15.44 32.46
CA SER A 161 7.66 14.15 32.33
C SER A 161 6.42 14.08 33.19
N ALA A 162 5.29 13.76 32.56
CA ALA A 162 4.03 13.44 33.23
C ALA A 162 3.78 11.93 33.06
N SER A 163 4.39 11.15 33.96
CA SER A 163 4.33 9.67 33.99
C SER A 163 4.71 9.01 32.66
N MET A 164 5.66 9.61 31.92
CA MET A 164 6.06 9.12 30.62
C MET A 164 6.81 7.80 30.74
N LYS A 165 6.39 6.79 29.93
CA LYS A 165 7.08 5.51 29.80
C LYS A 165 7.44 5.28 28.34
N VAL A 166 8.67 4.84 28.10
CA VAL A 166 9.22 4.64 26.76
C VAL A 166 9.72 3.21 26.62
N GLU A 167 9.34 2.57 25.53
CA GLU A 167 9.84 1.28 25.11
C GLU A 167 11.10 1.49 24.27
N GLU A 168 12.22 0.97 24.74
CA GLU A 168 13.55 1.14 24.13
C GLU A 168 14.12 -0.19 23.60
N SER A 169 13.24 -1.15 23.30
CA SER A 169 13.62 -2.51 22.90
C SER A 169 14.52 -2.56 21.66
N ALA A 170 14.39 -1.61 20.75
CA ALA A 170 15.23 -1.50 19.56
C ALA A 170 16.72 -1.24 19.88
N LEU A 171 17.00 -0.62 21.04
CA LEU A 171 18.35 -0.25 21.47
C LEU A 171 18.88 -1.12 22.61
N THR A 172 17.99 -1.49 23.53
CA THR A 172 18.38 -2.20 24.76
C THR A 172 18.10 -3.70 24.70
N GLY A 173 17.25 -4.15 23.78
CA GLY A 173 16.73 -5.52 23.72
C GLY A 173 15.65 -5.83 24.77
N GLU A 174 15.33 -4.90 25.65
CA GLU A 174 14.37 -5.05 26.76
C GLU A 174 13.00 -4.52 26.31
N SER A 175 11.97 -5.36 26.31
CA SER A 175 10.60 -4.98 25.93
C SER A 175 9.79 -4.35 27.04
N VAL A 176 10.33 -4.23 28.26
CA VAL A 176 9.62 -3.60 29.39
C VAL A 176 9.78 -2.08 29.28
N PRO A 177 8.68 -1.31 29.24
CA PRO A 177 8.76 0.13 29.16
C PRO A 177 9.45 0.76 30.36
N VAL A 178 10.39 1.66 30.10
CA VAL A 178 11.17 2.37 31.11
C VAL A 178 10.49 3.68 31.48
N GLU A 179 10.25 3.91 32.76
CA GLU A 179 9.74 5.19 33.27
C GLU A 179 10.80 6.28 33.15
N LYS A 180 10.42 7.42 32.59
CA LYS A 180 11.29 8.53 32.27
C LYS A 180 11.00 9.73 33.16
N HIS A 181 12.09 10.43 33.61
CA HIS A 181 11.99 11.60 34.45
C HIS A 181 13.01 12.68 34.05
N ALA A 182 12.82 13.91 34.51
CA ALA A 182 13.68 15.04 34.17
C ALA A 182 14.94 15.17 35.10
N GLU A 183 15.02 14.39 36.16
CA GLU A 183 16.10 14.49 37.17
C GLU A 183 17.48 14.21 36.57
N THR A 184 18.49 14.91 37.10
CA THR A 184 19.88 14.70 36.70
C THR A 184 20.39 13.39 37.28
N LEU A 185 21.03 12.57 36.49
CA LEU A 185 21.62 11.31 36.94
C LEU A 185 23.01 11.54 37.50
N SER A 186 23.42 10.69 38.45
CA SER A 186 24.76 10.68 38.99
C SER A 186 25.44 9.33 38.74
N LEU A 187 26.76 9.36 38.51
CA LEU A 187 27.53 8.15 38.34
C LEU A 187 27.60 7.38 39.67
N ALA A 188 27.45 6.07 39.59
CA ALA A 188 27.74 5.19 40.74
C ALA A 188 29.23 5.25 41.08
N GLU A 189 29.56 5.03 42.36
CA GLU A 189 30.96 5.01 42.80
C GLU A 189 31.81 4.00 42.00
N GLY A 190 32.82 4.51 41.28
CA GLY A 190 33.71 3.69 40.46
C GLY A 190 33.22 3.34 39.06
N ALA A 191 32.10 3.91 38.59
CA ALA A 191 31.61 3.73 37.22
C ALA A 191 32.08 4.88 36.31
N ASP A 192 32.58 4.55 35.12
CA ASP A 192 33.00 5.54 34.10
C ASP A 192 31.84 6.08 33.31
N ASP A 193 30.72 5.34 33.24
CA ASP A 193 29.51 5.70 32.47
C ASP A 193 28.23 5.03 33.00
N ILE A 194 27.06 5.50 32.52
CA ILE A 194 25.74 4.91 32.78
C ILE A 194 25.34 4.11 31.55
N PRO A 195 24.96 2.82 31.68
CA PRO A 195 24.43 2.04 30.57
C PRO A 195 23.21 2.70 29.91
N LEU A 196 23.03 2.51 28.61
CA LEU A 196 22.02 3.21 27.82
C LEU A 196 20.60 3.04 28.40
N GLY A 197 20.20 1.82 28.75
CA GLY A 197 18.90 1.50 29.35
C GLY A 197 18.64 2.10 30.73
N ASP A 198 19.70 2.52 31.45
CA ASP A 198 19.59 3.14 32.77
C ASP A 198 19.55 4.67 32.73
N ARG A 199 19.69 5.27 31.54
CA ARG A 199 19.62 6.72 31.33
C ARG A 199 18.16 7.20 31.28
N LYS A 200 17.51 7.16 32.42
CA LYS A 200 16.07 7.45 32.59
C LYS A 200 15.64 8.88 32.25
N ASN A 201 16.58 9.78 32.07
CA ASN A 201 16.33 11.18 31.71
C ASN A 201 16.62 11.47 30.23
N MET A 202 16.85 10.43 29.44
CA MET A 202 17.03 10.50 28.00
C MET A 202 15.94 9.69 27.28
N CYS A 203 15.61 10.09 26.04
CA CYS A 203 14.86 9.30 25.07
C CYS A 203 15.68 9.19 23.81
N TYR A 204 15.64 8.07 23.15
CA TYR A 204 16.47 7.75 22.01
C TYR A 204 15.68 7.57 20.73
N SER A 205 16.26 7.96 19.61
CA SER A 205 15.67 7.79 18.27
C SER A 205 15.25 6.35 18.04
N GLY A 206 14.03 6.15 17.50
CA GLY A 206 13.48 4.83 17.20
C GLY A 206 12.80 4.14 18.38
N SER A 207 12.81 4.75 19.59
CA SER A 207 12.03 4.29 20.74
C SER A 207 10.58 4.77 20.65
N ILE A 208 9.68 4.19 21.45
CA ILE A 208 8.24 4.45 21.41
C ILE A 208 7.74 4.91 22.77
N VAL A 209 7.00 6.02 22.80
CA VAL A 209 6.30 6.48 24.01
C VAL A 209 5.02 5.66 24.18
N VAL A 210 4.97 4.78 25.18
CA VAL A 210 3.82 3.88 25.40
C VAL A 210 2.82 4.42 26.41
N TYR A 211 3.24 5.36 27.27
CA TYR A 211 2.35 5.96 28.27
C TYR A 211 2.81 7.36 28.68
N GLY A 212 1.84 8.21 29.04
CA GLY A 212 2.12 9.55 29.55
C GLY A 212 2.53 10.54 28.46
N ARG A 213 3.13 11.65 28.87
CA ARG A 213 3.61 12.70 27.99
C ARG A 213 4.83 13.41 28.57
N GLY A 214 5.63 14.07 27.72
CA GLY A 214 6.78 14.82 28.18
C GLY A 214 7.22 15.89 27.18
N ARG A 215 8.10 16.79 27.66
CA ARG A 215 8.84 17.74 26.81
C ARG A 215 10.32 17.36 26.84
N ALA A 216 10.97 17.45 25.72
CA ALA A 216 12.38 17.11 25.61
C ALA A 216 13.10 18.06 24.65
N VAL A 217 14.41 18.24 24.86
CA VAL A 217 15.27 18.96 23.93
C VAL A 217 16.08 17.98 23.10
N VAL A 218 16.09 18.16 21.78
CA VAL A 218 16.88 17.36 20.85
C VAL A 218 18.36 17.62 21.06
N VAL A 219 19.13 16.55 21.28
CA VAL A 219 20.58 16.63 21.57
C VAL A 219 21.45 15.97 20.48
N ALA A 220 20.89 15.03 19.72
CA ALA A 220 21.57 14.46 18.56
C ALA A 220 20.55 14.07 17.49
N THR A 221 20.93 14.19 16.21
CA THR A 221 20.11 13.90 15.04
C THR A 221 20.86 12.99 14.06
N GLY A 222 20.13 12.25 13.24
CA GLY A 222 20.66 11.43 12.16
C GLY A 222 21.71 10.42 12.61
N MET A 223 22.87 10.44 11.99
CA MET A 223 23.97 9.50 12.28
C MET A 223 24.64 9.72 13.64
N ASP A 224 24.43 10.88 14.28
CA ASP A 224 24.98 11.18 15.59
C ASP A 224 24.13 10.60 16.75
N THR A 225 22.90 10.09 16.45
CA THR A 225 22.05 9.38 17.42
C THR A 225 22.64 8.03 17.80
N GLU A 226 22.22 7.47 18.95
CA GLU A 226 22.62 6.11 19.33
C GLU A 226 22.19 5.07 18.29
N MET A 227 21.01 5.26 17.71
CA MET A 227 20.55 4.43 16.58
C MET A 227 21.42 4.63 15.33
N GLY A 228 21.83 5.86 15.05
CA GLY A 228 22.73 6.18 13.92
C GLY A 228 24.08 5.50 14.03
N LYS A 229 24.65 5.43 15.24
CA LYS A 229 25.92 4.71 15.50
C LYS A 229 25.81 3.20 15.26
N ILE A 230 24.61 2.62 15.45
CA ILE A 230 24.32 1.20 15.19
C ILE A 230 23.98 0.98 13.71
N ALA A 231 23.38 1.95 13.04
CA ALA A 231 22.92 1.84 11.66
C ALA A 231 24.06 1.58 10.66
N ASP A 232 25.26 2.05 10.92
CA ASP A 232 26.46 1.77 10.09
C ASP A 232 26.78 0.26 10.06
N ALA A 233 26.37 -0.49 11.10
CA ALA A 233 26.51 -1.95 11.18
C ALA A 233 25.30 -2.69 10.54
N ILE A 234 24.14 -2.04 10.41
CA ILE A 234 22.87 -2.62 9.91
C ILE A 234 22.64 -2.29 8.44
N SER A 235 23.28 -1.25 7.89
CA SER A 235 23.08 -0.77 6.51
C SER A 235 23.39 -1.79 5.39
N GLN A 236 23.81 -3.01 5.74
CA GLN A 236 24.02 -4.14 4.81
C GLN A 236 22.84 -5.13 4.76
N ALA A 237 21.75 -4.88 5.47
CA ALA A 237 20.56 -5.73 5.36
C ALA A 237 19.76 -5.32 4.11
N GLU A 238 19.80 -6.14 3.07
CA GLU A 238 19.01 -5.99 1.85
C GLU A 238 17.51 -5.96 2.19
N GLU A 239 16.76 -5.05 1.54
CA GLU A 239 15.30 -5.10 1.56
C GLU A 239 14.83 -6.44 0.99
N GLY A 240 13.94 -7.13 1.70
CA GLY A 240 13.48 -8.46 1.29
C GLY A 240 12.71 -8.40 -0.05
N GLN A 241 13.06 -9.27 -0.98
CA GLN A 241 12.36 -9.45 -2.25
C GLN A 241 10.91 -9.87 -2.05
N THR A 242 10.01 -9.43 -2.95
CA THR A 242 8.62 -9.88 -2.94
C THR A 242 8.51 -11.38 -3.31
N PRO A 243 7.48 -12.10 -2.84
CA PRO A 243 7.25 -13.48 -3.26
C PRO A 243 7.21 -13.65 -4.79
N LEU A 244 6.67 -12.66 -5.49
CA LEU A 244 6.63 -12.62 -6.95
C LEU A 244 8.04 -12.47 -7.56
N GLN A 245 8.88 -11.58 -7.02
CA GLN A 245 10.28 -11.43 -7.46
C GLN A 245 11.07 -12.73 -7.26
N ILE A 246 10.92 -13.37 -6.09
CA ILE A 246 11.55 -14.67 -5.83
C ILE A 246 11.06 -15.74 -6.82
N ALA A 247 9.78 -15.72 -7.17
CA ALA A 247 9.21 -16.67 -8.13
C ALA A 247 9.69 -16.38 -9.56
N LEU A 248 9.90 -15.13 -9.92
CA LEU A 248 10.47 -14.71 -11.22
C LEU A 248 11.95 -15.09 -11.33
N ASP A 249 12.73 -14.88 -10.27
CA ASP A 249 14.14 -15.29 -10.23
C ASP A 249 14.30 -16.80 -10.43
N LYS A 250 13.44 -17.58 -9.76
CA LYS A 250 13.41 -19.05 -9.96
C LYS A 250 13.00 -19.43 -11.38
N LEU A 251 12.04 -18.70 -11.97
CA LEU A 251 11.63 -18.91 -13.35
C LEU A 251 12.78 -18.61 -14.31
N SER A 252 13.43 -17.45 -14.17
CA SER A 252 14.58 -17.05 -14.98
C SER A 252 15.70 -18.09 -14.91
N HIS A 253 16.04 -18.56 -13.71
CA HIS A 253 17.04 -19.60 -13.53
C HIS A 253 16.65 -20.93 -14.21
N THR A 254 15.37 -21.33 -14.10
CA THR A 254 14.85 -22.54 -14.74
C THR A 254 14.89 -22.43 -16.26
N LEU A 255 14.50 -21.27 -16.82
CA LEU A 255 14.58 -20.99 -18.25
C LEU A 255 16.02 -21.02 -18.72
N THR A 256 16.95 -20.39 -18.00
CA THR A 256 18.39 -20.41 -18.34
C THR A 256 18.92 -21.86 -18.44
N ILE A 257 18.60 -22.73 -17.49
CA ILE A 257 18.99 -24.14 -17.55
C ILE A 257 18.38 -24.83 -18.78
N LEU A 258 17.09 -24.60 -19.04
CA LEU A 258 16.39 -25.17 -20.20
C LEU A 258 17.06 -24.75 -21.51
N VAL A 259 17.38 -23.48 -21.62
CA VAL A 259 18.05 -22.88 -22.79
C VAL A 259 19.41 -23.53 -23.01
N VAL A 260 20.23 -23.59 -21.97
CA VAL A 260 21.55 -24.25 -22.10
C VAL A 260 21.41 -25.70 -22.56
N VAL A 261 20.42 -26.44 -22.05
CA VAL A 261 20.18 -27.82 -22.48
C VAL A 261 19.76 -27.88 -23.95
N ILE A 262 18.83 -27.02 -24.39
CA ILE A 262 18.37 -26.97 -25.79
C ILE A 262 19.53 -26.53 -26.72
N SER A 263 20.31 -25.52 -26.33
CA SER A 263 21.47 -25.08 -27.10
C SER A 263 22.50 -26.18 -27.27
N LEU A 264 22.78 -26.97 -26.21
CA LEU A 264 23.65 -28.14 -26.30
C LEU A 264 23.09 -29.23 -27.19
N LEU A 265 21.74 -29.44 -27.16
CA LEU A 265 21.07 -30.39 -28.06
C LEU A 265 21.18 -29.95 -29.52
N VAL A 266 20.99 -28.66 -29.83
CA VAL A 266 21.13 -28.12 -31.17
C VAL A 266 22.58 -28.25 -31.64
N PHE A 267 23.54 -27.93 -30.80
CA PHE A 267 24.94 -28.12 -31.11
C PHE A 267 25.29 -29.59 -31.36
N ALA A 268 24.78 -30.50 -30.56
CA ALA A 268 24.95 -31.94 -30.73
C ALA A 268 24.30 -32.46 -32.03
N THR A 269 23.10 -31.95 -32.41
CA THR A 269 22.46 -32.32 -33.70
C THR A 269 23.24 -31.82 -34.88
N GLY A 270 23.86 -30.63 -34.80
CA GLY A 270 24.83 -30.14 -35.82
C GLY A 270 26.01 -31.11 -35.98
N PHE A 271 26.57 -31.57 -34.86
CA PHE A 271 27.66 -32.56 -34.88
C PHE A 271 27.25 -33.92 -35.45
N ILE A 272 26.04 -34.40 -35.16
CA ILE A 272 25.50 -35.64 -35.70
C ILE A 272 25.26 -35.56 -37.20
N LYS A 273 24.79 -34.39 -37.70
CA LYS A 273 24.46 -34.11 -39.10
C LYS A 273 25.69 -34.04 -40.00
N HIS A 274 26.75 -33.39 -39.51
CA HIS A 274 27.96 -33.09 -40.28
C HIS A 274 29.14 -33.99 -39.90
N GLY A 275 29.07 -34.77 -38.86
CA GLY A 275 30.02 -35.77 -38.41
C GLY A 275 31.45 -35.23 -38.23
N ALA A 276 32.45 -35.94 -38.80
CA ALA A 276 33.86 -35.54 -38.71
C ALA A 276 34.24 -34.30 -39.55
N GLU A 277 33.38 -33.90 -40.52
CA GLU A 277 33.58 -32.67 -41.32
C GLU A 277 33.50 -31.44 -40.43
N MET A 278 32.69 -31.47 -39.38
CA MET A 278 32.57 -30.37 -38.42
C MET A 278 33.88 -30.10 -37.67
N LEU A 279 34.70 -31.10 -37.40
CA LEU A 279 35.99 -30.94 -36.71
C LEU A 279 37.07 -30.29 -37.59
N GLY A 280 36.87 -30.31 -38.92
CA GLY A 280 37.81 -29.67 -39.89
C GLY A 280 37.34 -28.38 -40.51
N ASN A 281 36.08 -28.01 -40.27
CA ASN A 281 35.48 -26.82 -40.87
C ASN A 281 35.06 -25.83 -39.78
N PHE A 282 35.81 -24.76 -39.62
CA PHE A 282 35.59 -23.72 -38.60
C PHE A 282 34.28 -22.97 -38.84
N ASP A 283 33.91 -22.67 -40.09
CA ASP A 283 32.68 -21.95 -40.44
C ASP A 283 31.44 -22.76 -40.03
N LEU A 284 31.46 -24.06 -40.15
CA LEU A 284 30.39 -24.94 -39.77
C LEU A 284 30.24 -25.02 -38.23
N ILE A 285 31.31 -25.00 -37.48
CA ILE A 285 31.30 -24.90 -36.02
C ILE A 285 30.74 -23.56 -35.62
N LEU A 286 31.18 -22.46 -36.24
CA LEU A 286 30.74 -21.11 -35.94
C LEU A 286 29.26 -20.93 -36.25
N SER A 287 28.79 -21.35 -37.41
CA SER A 287 27.36 -21.26 -37.77
C SER A 287 26.46 -22.04 -36.81
N THR A 288 26.87 -23.25 -36.41
CA THR A 288 26.13 -24.05 -35.42
C THR A 288 26.16 -23.40 -34.04
N PHE A 289 27.28 -22.78 -33.64
CA PHE A 289 27.41 -22.02 -32.42
C PHE A 289 26.53 -20.78 -32.45
N MET A 290 26.46 -20.04 -33.54
CA MET A 290 25.58 -18.87 -33.70
C MET A 290 24.10 -19.23 -33.60
N VAL A 291 23.68 -20.40 -34.11
CA VAL A 291 22.30 -20.89 -33.91
C VAL A 291 22.05 -21.20 -32.45
N ALA A 292 23.00 -21.78 -31.72
CA ALA A 292 22.86 -22.03 -30.29
C ALA A 292 22.79 -20.73 -29.50
N VAL A 293 23.54 -19.72 -29.89
CA VAL A 293 23.49 -18.36 -29.33
C VAL A 293 22.13 -17.71 -29.63
N SER A 294 21.65 -17.79 -30.88
CA SER A 294 20.30 -17.29 -31.25
C SER A 294 19.23 -17.87 -30.35
N LEU A 295 19.29 -19.18 -30.14
CA LEU A 295 18.33 -19.89 -29.32
C LEU A 295 18.43 -19.46 -27.85
N ALA A 296 19.65 -19.21 -27.36
CA ALA A 296 19.87 -18.70 -26.02
C ALA A 296 19.26 -17.30 -25.82
N VAL A 297 19.49 -16.42 -26.79
CA VAL A 297 18.91 -15.04 -26.79
C VAL A 297 17.39 -15.10 -26.85
N ALA A 298 16.83 -15.92 -27.75
CA ALA A 298 15.38 -16.05 -27.90
C ALA A 298 14.63 -16.49 -26.62
N ALA A 299 15.28 -17.27 -25.79
CA ALA A 299 14.55 -17.98 -24.73
C ALA A 299 14.49 -17.25 -23.38
N ILE A 300 15.25 -16.18 -23.19
CA ILE A 300 15.27 -15.43 -21.93
C ILE A 300 14.52 -14.10 -22.12
N PRO A 301 13.40 -13.91 -21.39
CA PRO A 301 12.65 -12.66 -21.50
C PRO A 301 13.42 -11.51 -20.83
N GLU A 302 14.18 -10.78 -21.63
CA GLU A 302 14.88 -9.59 -21.16
C GLU A 302 13.88 -8.56 -20.61
N GLY A 303 14.23 -7.95 -19.50
CA GLY A 303 13.39 -6.90 -18.89
C GLY A 303 12.19 -7.39 -18.10
N LEU A 304 11.90 -8.70 -17.98
CA LEU A 304 10.73 -9.21 -17.25
C LEU A 304 10.69 -8.70 -15.80
N VAL A 305 11.81 -8.76 -15.08
CA VAL A 305 11.92 -8.30 -13.69
C VAL A 305 11.74 -6.79 -13.62
N ALA A 306 12.35 -6.04 -14.54
CA ALA A 306 12.22 -4.59 -14.62
C ALA A 306 10.77 -4.16 -14.91
N VAL A 307 10.09 -4.80 -15.86
CA VAL A 307 8.68 -4.55 -16.17
C VAL A 307 7.81 -4.79 -14.95
N VAL A 308 8.00 -5.90 -14.24
CA VAL A 308 7.21 -6.21 -13.03
C VAL A 308 7.44 -5.17 -11.94
N THR A 309 8.67 -4.74 -11.71
CA THR A 309 8.99 -3.69 -10.74
C THR A 309 8.33 -2.36 -11.11
N ILE A 310 8.36 -1.98 -12.39
CA ILE A 310 7.69 -0.77 -12.88
C ILE A 310 6.17 -0.88 -12.71
N VAL A 311 5.56 -2.04 -13.01
CA VAL A 311 4.11 -2.27 -12.81
C VAL A 311 3.73 -2.11 -11.35
N LEU A 312 4.50 -2.70 -10.43
CA LEU A 312 4.28 -2.57 -8.98
C LEU A 312 4.40 -1.12 -8.55
N SER A 313 5.45 -0.41 -8.96
CA SER A 313 5.69 0.99 -8.62
C SER A 313 4.57 1.91 -9.12
N MET A 314 4.15 1.77 -10.38
CA MET A 314 3.00 2.52 -10.93
C MET A 314 1.71 2.21 -10.17
N GLY A 315 1.56 0.96 -9.72
CA GLY A 315 0.43 0.54 -8.92
C GLY A 315 0.38 1.24 -7.57
N VAL A 316 1.51 1.30 -6.88
CA VAL A 316 1.63 1.97 -5.58
C VAL A 316 1.36 3.48 -5.71
N THR A 317 1.87 4.14 -6.75
CA THR A 317 1.57 5.55 -7.02
C THR A 317 0.05 5.77 -7.13
N ARG A 318 -0.66 4.92 -7.86
CA ARG A 318 -2.13 5.01 -7.98
C ARG A 318 -2.87 4.69 -6.67
N MET A 319 -2.36 3.76 -5.86
CA MET A 319 -2.92 3.51 -4.53
C MET A 319 -2.80 4.75 -3.65
N SER A 320 -1.66 5.43 -3.70
CA SER A 320 -1.43 6.68 -2.97
C SER A 320 -2.35 7.81 -3.45
N GLU A 321 -2.59 7.96 -4.75
CA GLU A 321 -3.59 8.90 -5.30
C GLU A 321 -5.01 8.62 -4.77
N ARG A 322 -5.27 7.40 -4.32
CA ARG A 322 -6.53 6.97 -3.70
C ARG A 322 -6.46 6.88 -2.18
N HIS A 323 -5.56 7.63 -1.56
CA HIS A 323 -5.37 7.69 -0.11
C HIS A 323 -4.84 6.42 0.57
N ALA A 324 -4.39 5.43 -0.18
CA ALA A 324 -3.76 4.22 0.34
C ALA A 324 -2.24 4.31 0.18
N ILE A 325 -1.54 4.73 1.22
CA ILE A 325 -0.07 4.88 1.21
C ILE A 325 0.55 3.53 1.55
N VAL A 326 1.05 2.84 0.55
CA VAL A 326 1.74 1.56 0.70
C VAL A 326 3.20 1.80 1.11
N ARG A 327 3.64 1.15 2.17
CA ARG A 327 5.00 1.29 2.71
C ARG A 327 5.95 0.16 2.30
N ARG A 328 5.39 -0.99 1.91
CA ARG A 328 6.14 -2.15 1.45
C ARG A 328 5.57 -2.69 0.16
N LEU A 329 6.39 -2.90 -0.86
CA LEU A 329 5.94 -3.43 -2.16
C LEU A 329 5.28 -4.81 -2.05
N THR A 330 5.69 -5.62 -1.09
CA THR A 330 5.09 -6.93 -0.81
C THR A 330 3.61 -6.82 -0.47
N ALA A 331 3.17 -5.73 0.14
CA ALA A 331 1.78 -5.50 0.52
C ALA A 331 0.85 -5.40 -0.70
N VAL A 332 1.33 -4.87 -1.83
CA VAL A 332 0.53 -4.72 -3.05
C VAL A 332 0.00 -6.06 -3.56
N GLU A 333 0.89 -7.05 -3.61
CA GLU A 333 0.52 -8.40 -4.04
C GLU A 333 -0.45 -9.05 -3.04
N THR A 334 -0.16 -8.92 -1.75
CA THR A 334 -0.93 -9.52 -0.67
C THR A 334 -2.32 -8.88 -0.57
N LEU A 335 -2.45 -7.55 -0.78
CA LEU A 335 -3.74 -6.86 -0.85
C LEU A 335 -4.68 -7.48 -1.89
N GLY A 336 -4.16 -7.80 -3.08
CA GLY A 336 -4.92 -8.47 -4.13
C GLY A 336 -5.42 -9.88 -3.75
N CYS A 337 -4.80 -10.51 -2.75
CA CYS A 337 -5.13 -11.84 -2.24
C CYS A 337 -5.95 -11.81 -0.95
N THR A 338 -6.23 -10.65 -0.38
CA THR A 338 -6.91 -10.51 0.91
C THR A 338 -8.25 -11.25 0.91
N GLN A 339 -8.45 -12.05 1.96
CA GLN A 339 -9.65 -12.89 2.15
C GLN A 339 -10.43 -12.48 3.39
N VAL A 340 -9.75 -11.96 4.41
CA VAL A 340 -10.38 -11.49 5.65
C VAL A 340 -9.86 -10.10 5.98
N ILE A 341 -10.76 -9.19 6.30
CA ILE A 341 -10.44 -7.83 6.75
C ILE A 341 -10.96 -7.68 8.18
N CYS A 342 -10.06 -7.71 9.14
CA CYS A 342 -10.33 -7.42 10.54
C CYS A 342 -10.24 -5.91 10.76
N SER A 343 -11.36 -5.25 10.95
CA SER A 343 -11.43 -3.80 11.07
C SER A 343 -11.78 -3.38 12.49
N ASP A 344 -11.01 -2.43 13.04
CA ASP A 344 -11.49 -1.68 14.19
C ASP A 344 -12.75 -0.90 13.80
N LYS A 345 -13.63 -0.68 14.75
CA LYS A 345 -14.87 0.06 14.53
C LYS A 345 -14.60 1.57 14.44
N THR A 346 -13.97 2.10 15.53
CA THR A 346 -13.86 3.53 15.76
C THR A 346 -12.89 4.18 14.77
N GLY A 347 -13.32 5.29 14.16
CA GLY A 347 -12.49 6.03 13.22
C GLY A 347 -12.32 5.36 11.84
N THR A 348 -12.48 4.03 11.71
CA THR A 348 -12.37 3.29 10.45
C THR A 348 -13.73 3.02 9.80
N LEU A 349 -14.62 2.33 10.50
CA LEU A 349 -15.99 2.08 10.04
C LEU A 349 -16.92 3.25 10.35
N THR A 350 -16.62 4.00 11.42
CA THR A 350 -17.34 5.17 11.89
C THR A 350 -16.50 6.44 11.73
N GLN A 351 -17.14 7.60 11.92
CA GLN A 351 -16.50 8.91 11.69
C GLN A 351 -15.59 9.38 12.84
N ASN A 352 -15.54 8.64 13.95
CA ASN A 352 -14.92 9.06 15.22
C ASN A 352 -15.40 10.44 15.69
N LYS A 353 -16.68 10.72 15.46
CA LYS A 353 -17.32 11.99 15.77
C LYS A 353 -18.70 11.74 16.37
N MET A 354 -18.83 11.88 17.68
CA MET A 354 -20.13 11.81 18.30
C MET A 354 -21.10 12.83 17.68
N THR A 355 -22.31 12.38 17.39
CA THR A 355 -23.37 13.21 16.79
C THR A 355 -24.69 12.94 17.47
N VAL A 356 -25.41 13.99 17.87
CA VAL A 356 -26.77 13.87 18.39
C VAL A 356 -27.70 13.54 17.21
N VAL A 357 -28.45 12.44 17.35
CA VAL A 357 -29.34 11.93 16.29
C VAL A 357 -30.78 11.85 16.71
N ARG A 358 -31.05 11.94 18.02
CA ARG A 358 -32.44 11.85 18.56
C ARG A 358 -32.60 12.66 19.82
N HIS A 359 -33.75 13.33 19.96
CA HIS A 359 -34.21 13.98 21.17
C HIS A 359 -35.52 13.38 21.60
N GLU A 360 -35.70 13.25 22.92
CA GLU A 360 -37.00 12.96 23.57
C GLU A 360 -37.25 14.08 24.57
N THR A 361 -38.02 15.06 24.15
CA THR A 361 -38.36 16.25 24.95
C THR A 361 -39.60 16.96 24.39
N GLU A 362 -40.38 17.54 25.23
CA GLU A 362 -41.49 18.40 24.83
C GLU A 362 -41.05 19.88 24.64
N ASN A 363 -39.86 20.23 25.08
CA ASN A 363 -39.29 21.58 24.91
C ASN A 363 -37.86 21.52 24.40
N LEU A 364 -37.71 21.36 23.07
CA LEU A 364 -36.43 21.22 22.41
C LEU A 364 -35.52 22.42 22.67
N ASP A 365 -36.04 23.63 22.64
CA ASP A 365 -35.28 24.87 22.86
C ASP A 365 -34.63 24.90 24.27
N ALA A 366 -35.42 24.58 25.31
CA ALA A 366 -34.91 24.52 26.68
C ALA A 366 -33.91 23.39 26.87
N HIS A 367 -34.17 22.24 26.23
CA HIS A 367 -33.32 21.07 26.30
C HIS A 367 -31.93 21.32 25.68
N VAL A 368 -31.89 21.75 24.43
CA VAL A 368 -30.65 21.98 23.70
C VAL A 368 -29.81 23.09 24.33
N ARG A 369 -30.44 24.20 24.76
CA ARG A 369 -29.73 25.22 25.52
C ARG A 369 -29.16 24.75 26.84
N THR A 370 -29.88 23.88 27.55
CA THR A 370 -29.39 23.30 28.80
C THR A 370 -28.15 22.45 28.54
N MET A 371 -28.17 21.63 27.49
CA MET A 371 -27.03 20.81 27.09
C MET A 371 -25.79 21.65 26.71
N ALA A 372 -25.99 22.71 25.92
CA ALA A 372 -24.89 23.58 25.50
C ALA A 372 -24.32 24.44 26.65
N LEU A 373 -25.17 25.00 27.52
CA LEU A 373 -24.72 25.80 28.68
C LEU A 373 -23.98 24.95 29.72
N CYS A 374 -24.36 23.68 29.84
CA CYS A 374 -23.75 22.73 30.75
C CYS A 374 -22.66 21.92 30.05
N SER A 375 -21.83 22.54 29.19
CA SER A 375 -20.72 21.91 28.49
C SER A 375 -19.50 22.82 28.55
N ASP A 376 -18.31 22.22 28.55
CA ASP A 376 -17.01 22.90 28.50
C ASP A 376 -16.48 22.98 27.08
N ALA A 377 -17.05 22.22 26.15
CA ALA A 377 -16.77 22.31 24.71
C ALA A 377 -17.21 23.68 24.17
N THR A 378 -16.50 24.19 23.17
CA THR A 378 -16.75 25.49 22.53
C THR A 378 -17.04 25.32 21.04
N TRP A 379 -17.86 26.22 20.50
CA TRP A 379 -18.11 26.31 19.07
C TRP A 379 -17.16 27.31 18.43
N ASP A 380 -16.46 26.90 17.40
CA ASP A 380 -15.60 27.77 16.57
C ASP A 380 -16.41 28.25 15.36
N ASP A 381 -16.74 29.53 15.34
CA ASP A 381 -17.55 30.16 14.28
C ASP A 381 -16.80 30.25 12.94
N ALA A 382 -15.46 30.29 12.94
CA ALA A 382 -14.66 30.37 11.74
C ALA A 382 -14.56 29.01 11.04
N GLU A 383 -14.32 27.96 11.80
CA GLU A 383 -14.19 26.60 11.30
C GLU A 383 -15.51 25.83 11.24
N GLN A 384 -16.60 26.38 11.83
CA GLN A 384 -17.92 25.72 11.96
C GLN A 384 -17.86 24.34 12.64
N VAL A 385 -17.03 24.24 13.67
CA VAL A 385 -16.73 22.98 14.40
C VAL A 385 -16.81 23.20 15.90
N ALA A 386 -17.32 22.21 16.62
CA ALA A 386 -17.23 22.15 18.08
C ALA A 386 -15.90 21.54 18.52
N LYS A 387 -15.21 22.21 19.45
CA LYS A 387 -13.92 21.79 20.03
C LYS A 387 -14.10 21.46 21.50
N GLY A 388 -13.66 20.29 21.93
CA GLY A 388 -13.77 19.80 23.30
C GLY A 388 -13.89 18.27 23.38
N GLU A 389 -14.29 17.76 24.55
CA GLU A 389 -14.56 16.34 24.73
C GLU A 389 -15.68 15.89 23.76
N PRO A 390 -15.54 14.71 23.09
CA PRO A 390 -16.44 14.32 22.00
C PRO A 390 -17.93 14.35 22.32
N THR A 391 -18.34 13.95 23.53
CA THR A 391 -19.74 13.95 23.96
C THR A 391 -20.28 15.39 24.08
N GLU A 392 -19.48 16.26 24.68
CA GLU A 392 -19.84 17.67 24.82
C GLU A 392 -19.81 18.42 23.50
N ALA A 393 -18.80 18.14 22.67
CA ALA A 393 -18.70 18.70 21.33
C ALA A 393 -19.92 18.34 20.48
N ALA A 394 -20.45 17.11 20.61
CA ALA A 394 -21.69 16.71 19.95
C ALA A 394 -22.91 17.54 20.37
N LEU A 395 -23.06 17.81 21.68
CA LEU A 395 -24.15 18.61 22.23
C LEU A 395 -24.04 20.08 21.80
N VAL A 396 -22.82 20.63 21.79
CA VAL A 396 -22.54 22.01 21.33
C VAL A 396 -22.77 22.15 19.83
N ALA A 397 -22.33 21.17 19.04
CA ALA A 397 -22.56 21.16 17.59
C ALA A 397 -24.04 21.06 17.23
N ASP A 398 -24.79 20.30 18.01
CA ASP A 398 -26.24 20.18 17.85
C ASP A 398 -26.95 21.49 18.20
N ALA A 399 -26.52 22.15 19.27
CA ALA A 399 -27.03 23.47 19.65
C ALA A 399 -26.72 24.53 18.58
N ALA A 400 -25.55 24.52 18.01
CA ALA A 400 -25.14 25.46 16.94
C ALA A 400 -26.01 25.30 15.68
N LYS A 401 -26.40 24.07 15.29
CA LYS A 401 -27.36 23.81 14.20
C LYS A 401 -28.72 24.46 14.42
N LEU A 402 -29.14 24.61 15.70
CA LEU A 402 -30.38 25.25 16.10
C LEU A 402 -30.21 26.75 16.41
N GLY A 403 -29.03 27.32 16.11
CA GLY A 403 -28.76 28.74 16.27
C GLY A 403 -28.27 29.15 17.66
N TYR A 404 -27.81 28.22 18.47
CA TYR A 404 -27.23 28.49 19.80
C TYR A 404 -25.73 28.24 19.80
N THR A 405 -24.95 29.30 19.56
CA THR A 405 -23.48 29.20 19.68
C THR A 405 -23.05 29.38 21.15
N THR A 406 -21.93 28.81 21.54
CA THR A 406 -21.40 28.93 22.90
C THR A 406 -21.01 30.37 23.23
N SER A 407 -20.54 31.18 22.26
CA SER A 407 -20.21 32.59 22.38
C SER A 407 -21.46 33.40 22.70
N ASP A 408 -22.58 33.21 22.00
CA ASP A 408 -23.83 33.90 22.22
C ASP A 408 -24.46 33.50 23.55
N LEU A 409 -24.40 32.23 23.89
CA LEU A 409 -24.92 31.74 25.18
C LEU A 409 -24.12 32.31 26.37
N ALA A 410 -22.77 32.30 26.28
CA ALA A 410 -21.92 32.87 27.32
C ALA A 410 -22.14 34.38 27.52
N SER A 411 -22.30 35.13 26.41
CA SER A 411 -22.57 36.57 26.47
C SER A 411 -23.96 36.92 27.06
N SER A 412 -24.96 36.07 26.76
CA SER A 412 -26.33 36.30 27.21
C SER A 412 -26.66 35.70 28.58
N ARG A 413 -25.89 34.69 29.00
CA ARG A 413 -26.07 33.92 30.22
C ARG A 413 -24.71 33.51 30.81
N PRO A 414 -23.98 34.50 31.39
CA PRO A 414 -22.66 34.22 31.96
C PRO A 414 -22.75 33.18 33.09
N ARG A 415 -21.82 32.25 33.11
CA ARG A 415 -21.63 31.25 34.15
C ARG A 415 -21.19 31.95 35.43
N ILE A 416 -21.84 31.71 36.55
CA ILE A 416 -21.53 32.27 37.85
C ILE A 416 -21.04 31.25 38.87
N GLY A 417 -21.18 29.95 38.56
CA GLY A 417 -20.70 28.85 39.39
C GLY A 417 -21.01 27.52 38.74
N GLU A 418 -20.37 26.46 39.22
CA GLU A 418 -20.50 25.11 38.67
C GLU A 418 -20.19 24.03 39.69
N ALA A 419 -20.74 22.84 39.47
CA ALA A 419 -20.29 21.57 40.01
C ALA A 419 -19.73 20.77 38.81
N PRO A 420 -18.43 20.61 38.66
CA PRO A 420 -17.79 19.95 37.51
C PRO A 420 -18.24 18.49 37.39
N PHE A 421 -18.01 17.91 36.19
CA PHE A 421 -18.33 16.50 35.98
C PHE A 421 -17.57 15.60 36.96
N ASP A 422 -18.26 14.65 37.52
CA ASP A 422 -17.68 13.65 38.41
C ASP A 422 -18.23 12.27 38.06
N SER A 423 -17.32 11.29 37.87
CA SER A 423 -17.66 9.95 37.43
C SER A 423 -18.49 9.14 38.43
N SER A 424 -18.40 9.46 39.71
CA SER A 424 -19.21 8.80 40.75
C SER A 424 -20.68 9.28 40.72
N ARG A 425 -20.89 10.56 40.42
CA ARG A 425 -22.22 11.19 40.29
C ARG A 425 -22.79 11.07 38.90
N LYS A 426 -21.90 10.89 37.88
CA LYS A 426 -22.21 10.81 36.45
C LYS A 426 -22.98 12.02 35.92
N MET A 427 -22.75 13.20 36.47
CA MET A 427 -23.39 14.43 36.05
C MET A 427 -22.52 15.66 36.30
N MET A 428 -22.94 16.77 35.68
CA MET A 428 -22.35 18.09 35.83
C MET A 428 -23.47 19.12 35.93
N SER A 429 -23.25 20.17 36.73
CA SER A 429 -24.19 21.26 36.88
C SER A 429 -23.51 22.62 36.72
N VAL A 430 -24.16 23.54 36.01
CA VAL A 430 -23.66 24.91 35.77
C VAL A 430 -24.76 25.89 36.17
N VAL A 431 -24.39 26.96 36.85
CA VAL A 431 -25.30 28.02 37.25
C VAL A 431 -24.97 29.26 36.42
N VAL A 432 -26.01 29.80 35.79
CA VAL A 432 -25.89 30.99 34.90
C VAL A 432 -26.81 32.10 35.37
N ARG A 433 -26.42 33.35 35.04
CA ARG A 433 -27.29 34.51 35.28
C ARG A 433 -27.83 34.98 33.92
N THR A 434 -29.16 35.00 33.80
CA THR A 434 -29.86 35.48 32.59
C THR A 434 -29.77 37.01 32.47
N ARG A 435 -30.01 37.55 31.26
CA ARG A 435 -30.13 39.02 31.06
C ARG A 435 -31.20 39.70 31.90
N SER A 436 -32.24 38.95 32.29
CA SER A 436 -33.30 39.45 33.19
C SER A 436 -32.93 39.40 34.68
N GLY A 437 -31.71 38.98 35.02
CA GLY A 437 -31.23 38.89 36.40
C GLY A 437 -31.62 37.57 37.10
N LYS A 438 -32.37 36.68 36.47
CA LYS A 438 -32.70 35.38 37.05
C LYS A 438 -31.48 34.47 37.05
N VAL A 439 -31.35 33.68 38.10
CA VAL A 439 -30.33 32.65 38.28
C VAL A 439 -30.95 31.30 37.96
N VAL A 440 -30.36 30.61 36.99
CA VAL A 440 -30.83 29.29 36.51
C VAL A 440 -29.68 28.30 36.54
N GLN A 441 -29.93 27.16 37.13
CA GLN A 441 -29.02 26.01 37.06
C GLN A 441 -29.40 25.14 35.86
N HIS A 442 -28.39 24.66 35.14
CA HIS A 442 -28.48 23.68 34.09
C HIS A 442 -27.65 22.45 34.49
N THR A 443 -28.24 21.27 34.36
CA THR A 443 -27.61 20.01 34.72
C THR A 443 -27.69 19.04 33.54
N LYS A 444 -26.62 18.34 33.24
CA LYS A 444 -26.60 17.20 32.31
C LYS A 444 -25.94 16.00 32.98
N GLY A 445 -26.31 14.81 32.56
CA GLY A 445 -25.73 13.58 33.10
C GLY A 445 -26.39 12.30 32.62
N ALA A 446 -26.04 11.19 33.25
CA ALA A 446 -26.67 9.91 33.00
C ALA A 446 -28.18 9.97 33.32
N PRO A 447 -29.03 9.43 32.41
CA PRO A 447 -30.48 9.57 32.54
C PRO A 447 -31.06 9.10 33.88
N ASP A 448 -30.61 7.96 34.37
CA ASP A 448 -30.99 7.36 35.64
C ASP A 448 -30.65 8.26 36.84
N GLU A 449 -29.46 8.80 36.85
CA GLU A 449 -28.95 9.65 37.93
C GLU A 449 -29.60 11.04 37.95
N VAL A 450 -29.78 11.65 36.79
CA VAL A 450 -30.44 12.96 36.66
C VAL A 450 -31.92 12.84 37.01
N LEU A 451 -32.60 11.81 36.49
CA LEU A 451 -34.02 11.59 36.73
C LEU A 451 -34.34 11.30 38.21
N ALA A 452 -33.42 10.57 38.89
CA ALA A 452 -33.56 10.30 40.32
C ALA A 452 -33.57 11.58 41.20
N ARG A 453 -32.93 12.67 40.70
CA ARG A 453 -32.82 13.96 41.41
C ARG A 453 -33.84 14.99 40.93
N CYS A 454 -34.76 14.60 40.06
CA CYS A 454 -35.87 15.42 39.57
C CYS A 454 -37.18 15.10 40.30
N ASN A 455 -37.91 16.13 40.67
CA ASN A 455 -39.28 16.03 41.23
C ASN A 455 -40.34 16.67 40.31
N LYS A 456 -39.90 17.32 39.23
CA LYS A 456 -40.77 17.96 38.25
C LYS A 456 -40.30 17.64 36.83
N ILE A 457 -41.20 17.81 35.87
CA ILE A 457 -40.92 17.67 34.44
C ILE A 457 -41.42 18.90 33.69
N MET A 458 -40.66 19.29 32.67
CA MET A 458 -41.02 20.35 31.74
C MET A 458 -41.78 19.77 30.56
N THR A 459 -43.04 20.20 30.40
CA THR A 459 -43.92 19.83 29.29
C THR A 459 -44.18 21.04 28.39
N SER A 460 -44.88 20.84 27.29
CA SER A 460 -45.37 21.92 26.41
C SER A 460 -46.27 22.92 27.14
N ASP A 461 -47.04 22.47 28.13
CA ASP A 461 -48.00 23.26 28.87
C ASP A 461 -47.38 23.91 30.12
N GLY A 462 -46.15 23.61 30.44
CA GLY A 462 -45.43 24.18 31.58
C GLY A 462 -44.70 23.16 32.44
N ILE A 463 -44.39 23.53 33.68
CA ILE A 463 -43.70 22.65 34.62
C ILE A 463 -44.75 21.99 35.52
N ILE A 464 -44.76 20.67 35.54
CA ILE A 464 -45.66 19.84 36.36
C ILE A 464 -44.88 18.91 37.27
N ASP A 465 -45.53 18.35 38.28
CA ASP A 465 -44.88 17.36 39.13
C ASP A 465 -44.58 16.07 38.35
N LEU A 466 -43.43 15.47 38.61
CA LEU A 466 -43.01 14.25 37.96
C LEU A 466 -43.67 13.03 38.62
N THR A 467 -44.63 12.43 37.92
CA THR A 467 -45.34 11.22 38.42
C THR A 467 -44.49 9.96 38.17
N ASP A 468 -44.88 8.87 38.88
CA ASP A 468 -44.20 7.57 38.68
C ASP A 468 -44.40 7.00 37.27
N GLU A 469 -45.59 7.29 36.66
CA GLU A 469 -45.89 6.92 35.29
C GLU A 469 -44.97 7.64 34.31
N ALA A 470 -44.83 8.97 34.45
CA ALA A 470 -43.95 9.78 33.61
C ALA A 470 -42.48 9.36 33.78
N ARG A 471 -42.05 9.04 35.02
CA ARG A 471 -40.73 8.50 35.31
C ARG A 471 -40.49 7.17 34.57
N SER A 472 -41.47 6.27 34.60
CA SER A 472 -41.40 4.97 33.94
C SER A 472 -41.34 5.12 32.40
N GLU A 473 -42.06 6.08 31.84
CA GLU A 473 -42.04 6.39 30.41
C GLU A 473 -40.69 6.93 29.97
N ILE A 474 -40.08 7.87 30.70
CA ILE A 474 -38.76 8.40 30.43
C ILE A 474 -37.68 7.27 30.47
N LEU A 475 -37.76 6.38 31.44
CA LEU A 475 -36.86 5.23 31.52
C LEU A 475 -37.09 4.26 30.36
N ALA A 476 -38.32 4.07 29.89
CA ALA A 476 -38.59 3.26 28.69
C ALA A 476 -38.04 3.91 27.42
N GLN A 477 -38.15 5.25 27.28
CA GLN A 477 -37.52 6.00 26.17
C GLN A 477 -36.00 5.89 26.22
N ASN A 478 -35.39 6.08 27.40
CA ASN A 478 -33.96 5.87 27.59
C ASN A 478 -33.53 4.47 27.15
N LYS A 479 -34.29 3.43 27.60
CA LYS A 479 -34.01 2.05 27.20
C LYS A 479 -34.14 1.85 25.68
N SER A 480 -35.20 2.41 25.08
CA SER A 480 -35.40 2.33 23.62
C SER A 480 -34.25 2.99 22.83
N MET A 481 -33.71 4.10 23.31
CA MET A 481 -32.51 4.72 22.72
C MET A 481 -31.28 3.87 22.94
N ALA A 482 -31.06 3.33 24.12
CA ALA A 482 -29.93 2.46 24.44
C ALA A 482 -29.96 1.16 23.62
N ASP A 483 -31.18 0.58 23.41
CA ASP A 483 -31.35 -0.61 22.55
C ASP A 483 -31.04 -0.32 21.07
N GLN A 484 -31.04 0.95 20.66
CA GLN A 484 -30.55 1.43 19.33
C GLN A 484 -29.08 1.84 19.36
N ALA A 485 -28.32 1.43 20.36
CA ALA A 485 -26.90 1.75 20.52
C ALA A 485 -26.60 3.25 20.70
N LEU A 486 -27.58 4.07 21.08
CA LEU A 486 -27.36 5.48 21.37
C LEU A 486 -26.77 5.68 22.78
N ARG A 487 -25.77 6.54 22.88
CA ARG A 487 -25.32 7.09 24.15
C ARG A 487 -26.34 8.16 24.58
N VAL A 488 -27.03 7.96 25.68
CA VAL A 488 -28.10 8.84 26.10
C VAL A 488 -27.60 9.77 27.20
N MET A 489 -27.90 11.06 27.05
CA MET A 489 -27.67 12.11 28.06
C MET A 489 -28.99 12.77 28.43
N ALA A 490 -29.23 12.92 29.70
CA ALA A 490 -30.38 13.67 30.24
C ALA A 490 -30.02 15.11 30.54
N SER A 491 -30.99 16.01 30.39
CA SER A 491 -30.90 17.39 30.88
C SER A 491 -31.97 17.70 31.94
N ALA A 492 -31.58 18.49 32.94
CA ALA A 492 -32.45 19.05 33.92
C ALA A 492 -32.11 20.52 34.20
N ARG A 493 -33.04 21.26 34.81
CA ARG A 493 -32.81 22.64 35.21
C ARG A 493 -33.45 22.92 36.57
N ARG A 494 -32.93 23.98 37.23
CA ARG A 494 -33.56 24.51 38.45
C ARG A 494 -33.53 26.04 38.41
N ASP A 495 -34.63 26.68 38.75
CA ASP A 495 -34.74 28.13 38.84
C ASP A 495 -34.53 28.57 40.28
N TRP A 496 -33.52 29.38 40.55
CA TRP A 496 -33.15 29.90 41.83
C TRP A 496 -33.71 31.32 42.08
N GLY A 497 -34.52 31.83 41.14
CA GLY A 497 -35.07 33.18 41.19
C GLY A 497 -34.02 34.25 40.85
N THR A 498 -33.80 35.24 41.73
CA THR A 498 -32.82 36.31 41.52
C THR A 498 -31.57 36.16 42.37
N GLU A 499 -31.57 35.22 43.32
CA GLU A 499 -30.46 35.01 44.26
C GLU A 499 -29.65 33.81 43.82
N ALA A 500 -28.33 33.93 44.00
CA ALA A 500 -27.42 32.79 43.70
C ALA A 500 -27.53 31.73 44.82
N PRO A 501 -27.28 30.43 44.52
CA PRO A 501 -27.17 29.38 45.53
C PRO A 501 -26.14 29.77 46.59
N GLU A 502 -26.38 29.36 47.84
CA GLU A 502 -25.46 29.60 48.94
C GLU A 502 -24.09 28.88 48.75
N SER A 503 -24.11 27.74 48.06
CA SER A 503 -22.93 26.98 47.70
C SER A 503 -23.16 26.35 46.33
N TYR A 504 -22.06 26.19 45.55
CA TYR A 504 -22.05 25.46 44.29
C TYR A 504 -21.67 23.98 44.45
N ASP A 505 -21.67 23.49 45.71
CA ASP A 505 -21.42 22.08 45.96
C ASP A 505 -22.54 21.21 45.35
N PRO A 506 -22.20 20.01 44.82
CA PRO A 506 -23.17 19.09 44.25
C PRO A 506 -24.37 18.80 45.13
N ALA A 507 -24.12 18.67 46.46
CA ALA A 507 -25.17 18.39 47.43
C ALA A 507 -26.22 19.51 47.52
N ASN A 508 -25.87 20.76 47.23
CA ASN A 508 -26.78 21.89 47.19
C ASN A 508 -27.44 22.11 45.81
N LEU A 509 -26.75 21.76 44.76
CA LEU A 509 -27.26 21.97 43.40
C LEU A 509 -28.12 20.82 42.86
N GLU A 510 -27.71 19.57 43.10
CA GLU A 510 -28.20 18.41 42.36
C GLU A 510 -29.39 17.72 43.06
N HIS A 511 -30.42 18.47 43.39
CA HIS A 511 -31.69 17.98 43.91
C HIS A 511 -32.86 18.90 43.53
N ASP A 512 -34.10 18.44 43.65
CA ASP A 512 -35.33 19.18 43.33
C ASP A 512 -35.30 19.82 41.92
N MET A 513 -34.76 19.12 40.98
CA MET A 513 -34.62 19.60 39.59
C MET A 513 -35.87 19.33 38.78
N VAL A 514 -35.99 20.07 37.67
CA VAL A 514 -37.01 19.89 36.63
C VAL A 514 -36.36 19.13 35.47
N PHE A 515 -36.85 17.93 35.21
CA PHE A 515 -36.41 17.16 34.06
C PHE A 515 -36.82 17.85 32.77
N VAL A 516 -35.94 17.95 31.73
CA VAL A 516 -36.23 18.66 30.49
C VAL A 516 -36.27 17.70 29.30
N GLY A 517 -35.39 16.73 29.22
CA GLY A 517 -35.40 15.78 28.11
C GLY A 517 -34.14 14.90 28.03
N LEU A 518 -34.11 14.05 26.97
CA LEU A 518 -33.03 13.15 26.64
C LEU A 518 -32.46 13.50 25.25
N SER A 519 -31.14 13.41 25.10
CA SER A 519 -30.45 13.39 23.83
C SER A 519 -29.75 12.06 23.63
N GLY A 520 -30.04 11.40 22.51
CA GLY A 520 -29.35 10.22 22.06
C GLY A 520 -28.30 10.56 20.99
N MET A 521 -27.08 10.11 21.19
CA MET A 521 -25.97 10.37 20.30
C MET A 521 -25.25 9.09 19.95
N ILE A 522 -24.62 9.07 18.78
CA ILE A 522 -23.86 7.94 18.26
C ILE A 522 -22.66 8.47 17.47
N ASP A 523 -21.61 7.68 17.36
CA ASP A 523 -20.59 7.85 16.35
C ASP A 523 -21.09 7.21 15.05
N PRO A 524 -21.53 8.00 14.05
CA PRO A 524 -22.24 7.48 12.90
C PRO A 524 -21.30 6.70 11.98
N VAL A 525 -21.84 5.69 11.32
CA VAL A 525 -21.18 4.96 10.25
C VAL A 525 -20.83 5.93 9.13
N ARG A 526 -19.65 5.75 8.52
CA ARG A 526 -19.28 6.49 7.30
C ARG A 526 -20.20 6.06 6.14
N PRO A 527 -20.76 6.98 5.35
CA PRO A 527 -21.76 6.68 4.32
C PRO A 527 -21.29 5.65 3.27
N GLU A 528 -20.01 5.68 2.91
CA GLU A 528 -19.39 4.82 1.92
C GLU A 528 -19.10 3.40 2.39
N VAL A 529 -19.00 3.18 3.70
CA VAL A 529 -18.59 1.87 4.27
C VAL A 529 -19.59 0.77 3.97
N LYS A 530 -20.89 1.06 4.00
CA LYS A 530 -21.93 0.05 3.68
C LYS A 530 -21.76 -0.50 2.26
N GLY A 531 -21.49 0.40 1.30
CA GLY A 531 -21.19 0.01 -0.09
C GLY A 531 -19.92 -0.81 -0.19
N ALA A 532 -18.87 -0.39 0.51
CA ALA A 532 -17.57 -1.05 0.53
C ALA A 532 -17.63 -2.46 1.14
N VAL A 533 -18.38 -2.66 2.23
CA VAL A 533 -18.61 -3.99 2.82
C VAL A 533 -19.36 -4.91 1.85
N ALA A 534 -20.40 -4.39 1.17
CA ALA A 534 -21.12 -5.18 0.17
C ALA A 534 -20.22 -5.56 -1.02
N GLU A 535 -19.34 -4.66 -1.46
CA GLU A 535 -18.36 -4.92 -2.51
C GLU A 535 -17.32 -5.95 -2.05
N ALA A 536 -16.80 -5.84 -0.82
CA ALA A 536 -15.91 -6.83 -0.23
C ALA A 536 -16.54 -8.24 -0.25
N HIS A 537 -17.80 -8.36 0.19
CA HIS A 537 -18.53 -9.64 0.15
C HIS A 537 -18.68 -10.17 -1.28
N SER A 538 -19.01 -9.30 -2.25
CA SER A 538 -19.14 -9.71 -3.66
C SER A 538 -17.81 -10.19 -4.24
N ALA A 539 -16.70 -9.64 -3.72
CA ALA A 539 -15.34 -9.99 -4.08
C ALA A 539 -14.81 -11.24 -3.35
N GLY A 540 -15.65 -11.88 -2.53
CA GLY A 540 -15.30 -13.06 -1.75
C GLY A 540 -14.40 -12.77 -0.54
N MET A 541 -14.35 -11.50 -0.09
CA MET A 541 -13.66 -11.08 1.12
C MET A 541 -14.65 -11.03 2.28
N ARG A 542 -14.19 -11.41 3.46
CA ARG A 542 -14.97 -11.36 4.68
C ARG A 542 -14.54 -10.16 5.53
N THR A 543 -15.51 -9.33 5.91
CA THR A 543 -15.29 -8.26 6.88
C THR A 543 -15.62 -8.75 8.28
N VAL A 544 -14.74 -8.46 9.24
CA VAL A 544 -14.86 -8.79 10.66
C VAL A 544 -14.69 -7.51 11.47
N MET A 545 -15.64 -7.19 12.32
CA MET A 545 -15.56 -6.03 13.21
C MET A 545 -14.94 -6.42 14.55
N ILE A 546 -13.95 -5.66 15.00
CA ILE A 546 -13.26 -5.86 16.28
C ILE A 546 -13.32 -4.53 17.03
N THR A 547 -13.86 -4.51 18.26
CA THR A 547 -14.04 -3.24 18.99
C THR A 547 -13.98 -3.41 20.52
N GLY A 548 -13.53 -2.35 21.19
CA GLY A 548 -13.66 -2.21 22.65
C GLY A 548 -15.06 -1.89 23.15
N ASP A 549 -16.00 -1.55 22.25
CA ASP A 549 -17.36 -1.14 22.57
C ASP A 549 -18.24 -2.26 23.16
N HIS A 550 -19.39 -1.85 23.70
CA HIS A 550 -20.41 -2.77 24.16
C HIS A 550 -20.96 -3.62 23.01
N ILE A 551 -21.26 -4.89 23.29
CA ILE A 551 -21.71 -5.85 22.28
C ILE A 551 -22.98 -5.39 21.53
N ASP A 552 -23.92 -4.74 22.24
CA ASP A 552 -25.17 -4.31 21.62
C ASP A 552 -24.93 -3.18 20.59
N THR A 553 -24.03 -2.24 20.90
CA THR A 553 -23.60 -1.19 19.97
C THR A 553 -22.89 -1.80 18.75
N ALA A 554 -21.99 -2.74 18.99
CA ALA A 554 -21.24 -3.39 17.91
C ALA A 554 -22.17 -4.20 17.00
N VAL A 555 -23.13 -4.93 17.55
CA VAL A 555 -24.13 -5.70 16.81
C VAL A 555 -25.02 -4.80 15.96
N ALA A 556 -25.54 -3.70 16.52
CA ALA A 556 -26.39 -2.77 15.78
C ALA A 556 -25.67 -2.20 14.54
N ILE A 557 -24.45 -1.72 14.71
CA ILE A 557 -23.62 -1.19 13.60
C ILE A 557 -23.27 -2.28 12.60
N ALA A 558 -22.91 -3.46 13.06
CA ALA A 558 -22.52 -4.56 12.16
C ALA A 558 -23.69 -5.09 11.32
N ILE A 559 -24.93 -5.08 11.87
CA ILE A 559 -26.15 -5.40 11.11
C ILE A 559 -26.44 -4.31 10.08
N GLU A 560 -26.32 -3.03 10.46
CA GLU A 560 -26.52 -1.90 9.54
C GLU A 560 -25.57 -1.98 8.34
N LEU A 561 -24.30 -2.33 8.60
CA LEU A 561 -23.26 -2.49 7.57
C LEU A 561 -23.38 -3.79 6.77
N GLY A 562 -24.18 -4.76 7.23
CA GLY A 562 -24.29 -6.08 6.61
C GLY A 562 -23.11 -7.01 6.87
N ILE A 563 -22.32 -6.75 7.93
CA ILE A 563 -21.22 -7.61 8.36
C ILE A 563 -21.76 -8.90 8.99
N ILE A 564 -22.84 -8.79 9.77
CA ILE A 564 -23.58 -9.91 10.36
C ILE A 564 -25.07 -9.79 10.07
N THR A 565 -25.80 -10.90 10.19
CA THR A 565 -27.26 -10.95 10.00
C THR A 565 -28.03 -11.02 11.30
N ASP A 566 -27.40 -11.54 12.35
CA ASP A 566 -28.00 -11.66 13.68
C ASP A 566 -26.96 -11.68 14.80
N ARG A 567 -27.44 -11.51 16.04
CA ARG A 567 -26.61 -11.42 17.25
C ARG A 567 -25.78 -12.70 17.53
N SER A 568 -26.16 -13.86 17.05
CA SER A 568 -25.44 -15.10 17.31
C SER A 568 -24.04 -15.10 16.67
N GLN A 569 -23.82 -14.23 15.71
CA GLN A 569 -22.55 -14.04 15.02
C GLN A 569 -21.60 -13.05 15.75
N ALA A 570 -21.96 -12.65 16.99
CA ALA A 570 -21.18 -11.74 17.81
C ALA A 570 -20.82 -12.38 19.15
N ILE A 571 -19.56 -12.16 19.60
CA ILE A 571 -19.09 -12.59 20.92
C ILE A 571 -18.31 -11.47 21.62
N THR A 572 -18.21 -11.57 22.95
CA THR A 572 -17.38 -10.67 23.75
C THR A 572 -15.99 -11.26 24.00
N GLY A 573 -14.99 -10.42 24.35
CA GLY A 573 -13.67 -10.85 24.76
C GLY A 573 -13.73 -11.88 25.91
N ALA A 574 -14.56 -11.62 26.94
CA ALA A 574 -14.75 -12.53 28.06
C ALA A 574 -15.38 -13.91 27.67
N GLN A 575 -16.13 -13.97 26.56
CA GLN A 575 -16.59 -15.23 25.98
C GLN A 575 -15.50 -15.90 25.18
N LEU A 576 -14.69 -15.11 24.46
CA LEU A 576 -13.55 -15.61 23.69
C LEU A 576 -12.49 -16.25 24.61
N ASP A 577 -12.24 -15.70 25.82
CA ASP A 577 -11.33 -16.28 26.81
C ASP A 577 -11.73 -17.67 27.28
N LYS A 578 -13.02 -17.99 27.21
CA LYS A 578 -13.56 -19.30 27.64
C LYS A 578 -13.52 -20.37 26.57
N ILE A 579 -13.19 -20.00 25.33
CA ILE A 579 -13.15 -20.91 24.17
C ILE A 579 -11.72 -21.38 23.98
N SER A 580 -11.48 -22.69 23.85
CA SER A 580 -10.15 -23.22 23.50
C SER A 580 -9.74 -22.81 22.08
N ASP A 581 -8.46 -22.90 21.77
CA ASP A 581 -7.97 -22.53 20.43
C ASP A 581 -8.54 -23.44 19.34
N GLU A 582 -8.71 -24.74 19.63
CA GLU A 582 -9.30 -25.72 18.70
C GLU A 582 -10.78 -25.42 18.44
N GLU A 583 -11.57 -25.11 19.49
CA GLU A 583 -12.96 -24.71 19.35
C GLU A 583 -13.08 -23.37 18.62
N PHE A 584 -12.21 -22.41 18.91
CA PHE A 584 -12.20 -21.13 18.27
C PHE A 584 -11.88 -21.24 16.78
N GLU A 585 -10.90 -22.07 16.39
CA GLU A 585 -10.56 -22.33 14.99
C GLU A 585 -11.75 -22.92 14.21
N GLN A 586 -12.59 -23.75 14.83
CA GLN A 586 -13.79 -24.30 14.19
C GLN A 586 -14.90 -23.26 14.04
N ARG A 587 -15.04 -22.32 14.99
CA ARG A 587 -16.14 -21.36 15.06
C ARG A 587 -15.83 -20.02 14.41
N ILE A 588 -14.58 -19.67 14.18
CA ILE A 588 -14.16 -18.33 13.74
C ILE A 588 -14.89 -17.87 12.47
N GLU A 589 -15.22 -18.81 11.56
CA GLU A 589 -15.96 -18.49 10.32
C GLU A 589 -17.42 -18.10 10.58
N THR A 590 -17.98 -18.43 11.73
CA THR A 590 -19.36 -18.04 12.07
C THR A 590 -19.44 -16.71 12.81
N ILE A 591 -18.30 -16.19 13.29
CA ILE A 591 -18.23 -14.98 14.10
C ILE A 591 -17.81 -13.82 13.21
N GLY A 592 -18.62 -12.76 13.17
CA GLY A 592 -18.33 -11.53 12.42
C GLY A 592 -18.06 -10.32 13.30
N VAL A 593 -18.34 -10.40 14.61
CA VAL A 593 -18.16 -9.29 15.56
C VAL A 593 -17.53 -9.77 16.85
N TYR A 594 -16.49 -9.07 17.27
CA TYR A 594 -15.81 -9.23 18.54
C TYR A 594 -15.90 -7.91 19.32
N ALA A 595 -16.63 -7.92 20.44
CA ALA A 595 -16.89 -6.75 21.26
C ALA A 595 -16.16 -6.83 22.62
N ARG A 596 -15.82 -5.68 23.23
CA ARG A 596 -15.08 -5.58 24.49
C ARG A 596 -13.81 -6.43 24.48
N VAL A 597 -13.07 -6.33 23.38
CA VAL A 597 -11.80 -7.05 23.20
C VAL A 597 -10.60 -6.26 23.77
N GLN A 598 -9.60 -6.99 24.19
CA GLN A 598 -8.28 -6.48 24.60
C GLN A 598 -7.25 -6.74 23.50
N PRO A 599 -6.06 -6.15 23.54
CA PRO A 599 -5.03 -6.32 22.52
C PRO A 599 -4.69 -7.78 22.22
N GLU A 600 -4.60 -8.62 23.24
CA GLU A 600 -4.30 -10.05 23.12
C GLU A 600 -5.37 -10.80 22.32
N HIS A 601 -6.64 -10.40 22.46
CA HIS A 601 -7.74 -10.96 21.67
C HIS A 601 -7.58 -10.61 20.19
N LYS A 602 -7.17 -9.38 19.85
CA LYS A 602 -6.94 -8.96 18.47
C LYS A 602 -5.85 -9.82 17.81
N VAL A 603 -4.75 -10.07 18.52
CA VAL A 603 -3.67 -10.95 18.05
C VAL A 603 -4.19 -12.38 17.85
N ARG A 604 -4.92 -12.94 18.81
CA ARG A 604 -5.49 -14.29 18.74
C ARG A 604 -6.43 -14.47 17.54
N ILE A 605 -7.27 -13.47 17.26
CA ILE A 605 -8.19 -13.48 16.12
C ILE A 605 -7.40 -13.52 14.79
N VAL A 606 -6.42 -12.62 14.64
CA VAL A 606 -5.58 -12.55 13.44
C VAL A 606 -4.81 -13.85 13.23
N ASP A 607 -4.13 -14.35 14.27
CA ASP A 607 -3.34 -15.58 14.20
C ASP A 607 -4.21 -16.80 13.84
N THR A 608 -5.46 -16.86 14.34
CA THR A 608 -6.37 -17.95 14.02
C THR A 608 -6.81 -17.95 12.55
N TRP A 609 -7.12 -16.78 11.99
CA TRP A 609 -7.41 -16.63 10.55
C TRP A 609 -6.23 -17.04 9.69
N ARG A 610 -5.02 -16.58 10.04
CA ARG A 610 -3.78 -16.94 9.34
C ARG A 610 -3.46 -18.44 9.43
N LYS A 611 -3.69 -19.06 10.60
CA LYS A 611 -3.53 -20.51 10.80
C LYS A 611 -4.44 -21.30 9.89
N LYS A 612 -5.64 -20.80 9.58
CA LYS A 612 -6.55 -21.39 8.56
C LYS A 612 -6.07 -21.18 7.12
N GLY A 613 -4.96 -20.48 6.90
CA GLY A 613 -4.41 -20.17 5.58
C GLY A 613 -5.11 -19.04 4.86
N MET A 614 -5.90 -18.22 5.59
CA MET A 614 -6.59 -17.05 5.04
C MET A 614 -5.69 -15.82 5.11
N VAL A 615 -5.52 -15.15 3.98
CA VAL A 615 -4.81 -13.85 3.93
C VAL A 615 -5.62 -12.81 4.68
N THR A 616 -5.05 -12.33 5.78
CA THR A 616 -5.75 -11.51 6.77
C THR A 616 -5.16 -10.10 6.82
N ALA A 617 -6.00 -9.10 6.61
CA ALA A 617 -5.71 -7.70 6.87
C ALA A 617 -6.20 -7.31 8.27
N MET A 618 -5.47 -6.44 8.98
CA MET A 618 -5.84 -5.91 10.28
C MET A 618 -5.66 -4.40 10.31
N THR A 619 -6.70 -3.66 10.71
CA THR A 619 -6.64 -2.21 10.90
C THR A 619 -6.54 -1.84 12.37
N GLY A 620 -5.92 -0.69 12.65
CA GLY A 620 -5.92 -0.11 13.99
C GLY A 620 -5.27 1.27 14.00
N ASP A 621 -5.53 2.02 15.08
CA ASP A 621 -5.06 3.39 15.27
C ASP A 621 -4.19 3.57 16.53
N GLY A 622 -4.38 2.72 17.54
CA GLY A 622 -3.73 2.82 18.83
C GLY A 622 -2.50 1.93 19.01
N VAL A 623 -1.66 2.28 19.97
CA VAL A 623 -0.50 1.46 20.38
C VAL A 623 -0.90 0.01 20.67
N ASN A 624 -2.10 -0.17 21.23
CA ASN A 624 -2.68 -1.48 21.55
C ASN A 624 -2.94 -2.36 20.33
N ASP A 625 -3.01 -1.78 19.14
CA ASP A 625 -3.26 -2.48 17.89
C ASP A 625 -1.98 -2.92 17.17
N ALA A 626 -0.87 -2.27 17.48
CA ALA A 626 0.42 -2.52 16.83
C ALA A 626 0.82 -4.01 16.80
N PRO A 627 0.66 -4.80 17.87
CA PRO A 627 0.98 -6.23 17.83
C PRO A 627 0.12 -7.02 16.84
N SER A 628 -1.18 -6.72 16.74
CA SER A 628 -2.09 -7.39 15.81
C SER A 628 -1.88 -6.95 14.37
N ILE A 629 -1.58 -5.65 14.14
CA ILE A 629 -1.21 -5.09 12.84
C ILE A 629 0.06 -5.78 12.31
N LYS A 630 1.09 -5.88 13.15
CA LYS A 630 2.36 -6.53 12.78
C LYS A 630 2.20 -8.03 12.50
N ARG A 631 1.23 -8.68 13.13
CA ARG A 631 0.94 -10.12 12.96
C ARG A 631 0.13 -10.43 11.71
N ALA A 632 -0.65 -9.50 11.21
CA ALA A 632 -1.45 -9.67 10.00
C ALA A 632 -0.56 -9.92 8.78
N ASP A 633 -1.15 -10.48 7.71
CA ASP A 633 -0.47 -10.56 6.42
C ASP A 633 -0.41 -9.18 5.76
N ILE A 634 -1.37 -8.31 6.10
CA ILE A 634 -1.39 -6.89 5.78
C ILE A 634 -1.74 -6.10 7.03
N GLY A 635 -0.79 -5.39 7.58
CA GLY A 635 -1.02 -4.41 8.63
C GLY A 635 -1.46 -3.07 8.04
N ILE A 636 -2.56 -2.51 8.55
CA ILE A 636 -3.13 -1.25 8.06
C ILE A 636 -3.21 -0.26 9.21
N GLY A 637 -2.47 0.84 9.11
CA GLY A 637 -2.48 1.94 10.07
C GLY A 637 -3.39 3.08 9.61
N MET A 638 -3.97 3.81 10.56
CA MET A 638 -4.70 5.05 10.28
C MET A 638 -3.72 6.21 10.09
N GLY A 639 -3.99 7.08 9.14
CA GLY A 639 -3.11 8.20 8.79
C GLY A 639 -3.37 9.44 9.63
N ILE A 640 -4.65 9.72 9.95
CA ILE A 640 -5.08 10.89 10.73
C ILE A 640 -5.06 10.57 12.22
N THR A 641 -5.79 9.53 12.64
CA THR A 641 -5.96 9.17 14.05
C THR A 641 -4.88 8.20 14.55
N GLY A 642 -4.17 7.54 13.63
CA GLY A 642 -3.17 6.53 13.97
C GLY A 642 -1.92 7.11 14.63
N THR A 643 -1.44 6.40 15.66
CA THR A 643 -0.15 6.70 16.31
C THR A 643 1.02 6.36 15.39
N ASP A 644 2.17 6.97 15.63
CA ASP A 644 3.38 6.68 14.86
C ASP A 644 3.81 5.21 14.99
N VAL A 645 3.49 4.59 16.13
CA VAL A 645 3.70 3.16 16.35
C VAL A 645 2.93 2.31 15.35
N THR A 646 1.62 2.57 15.21
CA THR A 646 0.78 1.84 14.27
C THR A 646 1.19 2.09 12.83
N LYS A 647 1.48 3.36 12.48
CA LYS A 647 2.04 3.72 11.17
C LYS A 647 3.37 3.04 10.91
N GLY A 648 4.25 2.96 11.95
CA GLY A 648 5.59 2.36 11.86
C GLY A 648 5.58 0.87 11.55
N VAL A 649 4.64 0.10 12.12
CA VAL A 649 4.53 -1.35 11.91
C VAL A 649 3.63 -1.73 10.74
N ALA A 650 2.81 -0.80 10.22
CA ALA A 650 1.86 -1.04 9.15
C ALA A 650 2.56 -1.22 7.79
N ASP A 651 2.00 -2.08 6.96
CA ASP A 651 2.38 -2.26 5.56
C ASP A 651 1.72 -1.23 4.64
N MET A 652 0.56 -0.71 5.06
CA MET A 652 -0.20 0.34 4.38
C MET A 652 -0.78 1.31 5.39
N VAL A 653 -0.82 2.61 5.05
CA VAL A 653 -1.43 3.66 5.86
C VAL A 653 -2.57 4.31 5.06
N LEU A 654 -3.73 4.47 5.70
CA LEU A 654 -4.90 5.13 5.12
C LEU A 654 -4.83 6.62 5.40
N ALA A 655 -4.56 7.46 4.40
CA ALA A 655 -4.46 8.90 4.57
C ALA A 655 -5.80 9.57 4.99
N ASP A 656 -6.93 8.88 4.78
CA ASP A 656 -8.30 9.34 5.07
C ASP A 656 -8.99 8.56 6.19
N ASP A 657 -8.31 7.61 6.81
CA ASP A 657 -8.83 6.71 7.85
C ASP A 657 -10.11 5.96 7.43
N ASN A 658 -10.31 5.69 6.15
CA ASN A 658 -11.56 5.19 5.60
C ASN A 658 -11.48 3.71 5.19
N PHE A 659 -12.39 2.88 5.69
CA PHE A 659 -12.49 1.48 5.30
C PHE A 659 -12.67 1.27 3.79
N ALA A 660 -13.40 2.16 3.10
CA ALA A 660 -13.62 2.06 1.66
C ALA A 660 -12.30 2.13 0.86
N THR A 661 -11.33 2.85 1.37
CA THR A 661 -9.98 2.92 0.79
C THR A 661 -9.26 1.58 0.81
N ILE A 662 -9.51 0.73 1.82
CA ILE A 662 -8.96 -0.65 1.86
C ILE A 662 -9.50 -1.46 0.68
N ILE A 663 -10.81 -1.34 0.39
CA ILE A 663 -11.45 -2.09 -0.70
C ILE A 663 -10.92 -1.60 -2.05
N SER A 664 -10.76 -0.29 -2.22
CA SER A 664 -10.11 0.30 -3.40
C SER A 664 -8.67 -0.18 -3.58
N ALA A 665 -7.91 -0.31 -2.48
CA ALA A 665 -6.55 -0.84 -2.52
C ALA A 665 -6.52 -2.35 -2.90
N CYS A 666 -7.48 -3.13 -2.40
CA CYS A 666 -7.64 -4.53 -2.81
C CYS A 666 -7.99 -4.66 -4.31
N GLU A 667 -8.87 -3.81 -4.84
CA GLU A 667 -9.17 -3.74 -6.27
C GLU A 667 -7.91 -3.45 -7.08
N GLU A 668 -7.16 -2.44 -6.67
CA GLU A 668 -5.93 -2.03 -7.33
C GLU A 668 -4.85 -3.12 -7.26
N GLY A 669 -4.69 -3.80 -6.11
CA GLY A 669 -3.80 -4.95 -5.98
C GLY A 669 -4.15 -6.10 -6.94
N ARG A 670 -5.44 -6.40 -7.11
CA ARG A 670 -5.92 -7.37 -8.10
C ARG A 670 -5.61 -6.93 -9.53
N ARG A 671 -5.81 -5.66 -9.84
CA ARG A 671 -5.49 -5.08 -11.16
C ARG A 671 -4.01 -5.16 -11.49
N ILE A 672 -3.16 -4.79 -10.53
CA ILE A 672 -1.71 -4.84 -10.68
C ILE A 672 -1.27 -6.28 -10.97
N TYR A 673 -1.74 -7.24 -10.19
CA TYR A 673 -1.42 -8.65 -10.40
C TYR A 673 -1.92 -9.18 -11.75
N ASP A 674 -3.15 -8.83 -12.16
CA ASP A 674 -3.67 -9.20 -13.48
C ASP A 674 -2.78 -8.61 -14.60
N ASN A 675 -2.33 -7.37 -14.48
CA ASN A 675 -1.47 -6.75 -15.48
C ASN A 675 -0.06 -7.40 -15.50
N ILE A 676 0.50 -7.72 -14.35
CA ILE A 676 1.74 -8.50 -14.26
C ILE A 676 1.59 -9.84 -14.99
N ARG A 677 0.49 -10.56 -14.76
CA ARG A 677 0.24 -11.82 -15.46
C ARG A 677 0.13 -11.65 -16.98
N LYS A 678 -0.50 -10.57 -17.44
CA LYS A 678 -0.60 -10.23 -18.88
C LYS A 678 0.79 -10.02 -19.47
N CYS A 679 1.63 -9.25 -18.79
CA CYS A 679 3.02 -9.01 -19.23
C CYS A 679 3.85 -10.31 -19.25
N ILE A 680 3.77 -11.12 -18.18
CA ILE A 680 4.47 -12.39 -18.10
C ILE A 680 4.02 -13.33 -19.22
N GLN A 681 2.72 -13.50 -19.43
CA GLN A 681 2.19 -14.38 -20.45
C GLN A 681 2.56 -13.91 -21.86
N PHE A 682 2.55 -12.60 -22.10
CA PHE A 682 2.97 -11.99 -23.36
C PHE A 682 4.44 -12.33 -23.65
N LEU A 683 5.35 -11.94 -22.75
CA LEU A 683 6.79 -12.13 -22.93
C LEU A 683 7.15 -13.62 -23.05
N LEU A 684 6.57 -14.48 -22.21
CA LEU A 684 6.86 -15.92 -22.30
C LEU A 684 6.33 -16.56 -23.58
N SER A 685 5.17 -16.12 -24.11
CA SER A 685 4.64 -16.65 -25.37
C SER A 685 5.46 -16.20 -26.58
N SER A 686 5.95 -14.97 -26.56
CA SER A 686 6.83 -14.40 -27.56
C SER A 686 8.16 -15.17 -27.62
N ASN A 687 8.89 -15.22 -26.51
CA ASN A 687 10.16 -15.95 -26.44
C ASN A 687 10.01 -17.44 -26.80
N LEU A 688 8.90 -18.05 -26.38
CA LEU A 688 8.64 -19.45 -26.77
C LEU A 688 8.42 -19.60 -28.29
N ALA A 689 7.77 -18.62 -28.93
CA ALA A 689 7.61 -18.63 -30.39
C ALA A 689 8.95 -18.50 -31.11
N GLU A 690 9.83 -17.64 -30.64
CA GLU A 690 11.19 -17.50 -31.16
C GLU A 690 11.97 -18.80 -31.03
N VAL A 691 11.96 -19.39 -29.84
CA VAL A 691 12.65 -20.68 -29.57
C VAL A 691 12.11 -21.78 -30.48
N ILE A 692 10.80 -21.92 -30.63
CA ILE A 692 10.20 -22.95 -31.49
C ILE A 692 10.58 -22.70 -32.95
N SER A 693 10.53 -21.46 -33.43
CA SER A 693 10.88 -21.10 -34.82
C SER A 693 12.34 -21.40 -35.16
N VAL A 694 13.25 -20.95 -34.30
CA VAL A 694 14.71 -21.18 -34.50
C VAL A 694 15.05 -22.67 -34.35
N PHE A 695 14.43 -23.36 -33.39
CA PHE A 695 14.65 -24.79 -33.21
C PHE A 695 14.19 -25.63 -34.39
N ILE A 696 12.97 -25.35 -34.93
CA ILE A 696 12.46 -26.05 -36.14
C ILE A 696 13.36 -25.76 -37.34
N ALA A 697 13.69 -24.49 -37.56
CA ALA A 697 14.56 -24.10 -38.66
C ALA A 697 15.95 -24.81 -38.59
N SER A 698 16.55 -24.88 -37.41
CA SER A 698 17.81 -25.58 -37.16
C SER A 698 17.71 -27.08 -37.44
N LEU A 699 16.61 -27.72 -37.02
CA LEU A 699 16.38 -29.15 -37.32
C LEU A 699 16.25 -29.42 -38.80
N VAL A 700 15.58 -28.55 -39.53
CA VAL A 700 15.41 -28.64 -41.00
C VAL A 700 16.70 -28.28 -41.71
N GLY A 701 17.46 -27.30 -41.23
CA GLY A 701 18.78 -26.93 -41.72
C GLY A 701 18.84 -25.58 -42.46
N PHE A 702 17.98 -24.63 -42.06
CA PHE A 702 18.01 -23.26 -42.57
C PHE A 702 18.02 -22.24 -41.42
N THR A 703 18.42 -21.03 -41.71
CA THR A 703 18.43 -19.92 -40.74
C THR A 703 17.18 -19.08 -40.94
N ILE A 704 16.27 -19.05 -39.92
CA ILE A 704 15.07 -18.25 -40.00
C ILE A 704 15.28 -16.84 -39.46
N LEU A 705 16.10 -16.69 -38.42
CA LEU A 705 16.41 -15.43 -37.74
C LEU A 705 17.83 -15.48 -37.21
N GLN A 706 18.55 -14.35 -37.26
CA GLN A 706 19.86 -14.18 -36.64
C GLN A 706 19.76 -13.71 -35.19
N PRO A 707 20.80 -13.85 -34.34
CA PRO A 707 20.80 -13.36 -32.96
C PRO A 707 20.44 -11.88 -32.81
N THR A 708 20.93 -11.07 -33.77
CA THR A 708 20.66 -9.62 -33.81
C THR A 708 19.21 -9.30 -34.07
N HIS A 709 18.50 -10.12 -34.84
CA HIS A 709 17.06 -9.97 -35.08
C HIS A 709 16.25 -10.24 -33.80
N LEU A 710 16.57 -11.30 -33.11
CA LEU A 710 15.90 -11.70 -31.86
C LEU A 710 16.14 -10.66 -30.77
N LEU A 711 17.37 -10.14 -30.67
CA LEU A 711 17.66 -9.07 -29.74
C LEU A 711 16.86 -7.79 -30.01
N TRP A 712 16.70 -7.44 -31.28
CA TRP A 712 15.88 -6.30 -31.70
C TRP A 712 14.42 -6.51 -31.32
N ILE A 713 13.87 -7.69 -31.54
CA ILE A 713 12.50 -8.05 -31.24
C ILE A 713 12.27 -7.92 -29.73
N ASN A 714 13.07 -8.59 -28.91
CA ASN A 714 12.98 -8.56 -27.46
C ASN A 714 13.08 -7.14 -26.88
N LEU A 715 13.95 -6.30 -27.47
CA LEU A 715 14.17 -4.95 -27.00
C LEU A 715 13.05 -3.99 -27.39
N ILE A 716 12.57 -4.05 -28.63
CA ILE A 716 11.67 -3.05 -29.23
C ILE A 716 10.21 -3.55 -29.23
N THR A 717 9.97 -4.75 -29.76
CA THR A 717 8.60 -5.22 -29.96
C THR A 717 8.01 -5.89 -28.73
N ASP A 718 8.83 -6.37 -27.79
CA ASP A 718 8.38 -6.99 -26.57
C ASP A 718 8.36 -6.01 -25.37
N SER A 719 9.46 -5.29 -25.16
CA SER A 719 9.59 -4.45 -23.95
C SER A 719 8.63 -3.27 -23.94
N LEU A 720 8.42 -2.58 -25.08
CA LEU A 720 7.55 -1.42 -25.15
C LEU A 720 6.06 -1.75 -24.91
N PRO A 721 5.48 -2.81 -25.52
CA PRO A 721 4.11 -3.22 -25.24
C PRO A 721 3.94 -3.77 -23.82
N ALA A 722 4.94 -4.50 -23.29
CA ALA A 722 4.89 -5.00 -21.92
C ALA A 722 4.76 -3.84 -20.91
N LEU A 723 5.54 -2.76 -21.09
CA LEU A 723 5.43 -1.54 -20.28
C LEU A 723 4.08 -0.85 -20.49
N ALA A 724 3.57 -0.80 -21.71
CA ALA A 724 2.26 -0.22 -21.99
C ALA A 724 1.11 -1.01 -21.34
N MET A 725 1.20 -2.34 -21.28
CA MET A 725 0.22 -3.19 -20.59
C MET A 725 0.20 -2.97 -19.08
N ALA A 726 1.28 -2.48 -18.46
CA ALA A 726 1.31 -2.05 -17.06
C ALA A 726 0.22 -1.01 -16.74
N THR A 727 -0.14 -0.18 -17.72
CA THR A 727 -1.13 0.89 -17.58
C THR A 727 -2.56 0.44 -17.81
N GLU A 728 -2.82 -0.83 -18.14
CA GLU A 728 -4.15 -1.33 -18.47
C GLU A 728 -5.10 -1.18 -17.28
N LYS A 729 -6.35 -0.81 -17.57
CA LYS A 729 -7.40 -0.64 -16.57
C LYS A 729 -7.85 -2.00 -16.02
N ALA A 730 -8.46 -1.97 -14.83
CA ALA A 730 -9.08 -3.15 -14.25
C ALA A 730 -10.14 -3.75 -15.20
N GLU A 731 -10.15 -5.07 -15.33
CA GLU A 731 -11.18 -5.75 -16.09
C GLU A 731 -12.54 -5.62 -15.41
N PRO A 732 -13.63 -5.43 -16.19
CA PRO A 732 -14.97 -5.38 -15.60
C PRO A 732 -15.27 -6.62 -14.75
N GLY A 733 -15.71 -6.38 -13.50
CA GLY A 733 -16.05 -7.45 -12.57
C GLY A 733 -14.85 -8.05 -11.81
N ILE A 734 -13.73 -7.37 -11.74
CA ILE A 734 -12.57 -7.80 -10.95
C ILE A 734 -12.94 -8.02 -9.48
N MET A 735 -13.84 -7.19 -8.93
CA MET A 735 -14.40 -7.31 -7.57
C MET A 735 -15.62 -8.26 -7.48
N LYS A 736 -15.87 -9.08 -8.50
CA LYS A 736 -16.82 -10.21 -8.46
C LYS A 736 -16.11 -11.56 -8.45
N ARG A 737 -14.79 -11.56 -8.55
CA ARG A 737 -13.97 -12.77 -8.50
C ARG A 737 -13.54 -13.04 -7.05
N LYS A 738 -13.50 -14.32 -6.65
CA LYS A 738 -12.91 -14.70 -5.36
C LYS A 738 -11.42 -14.33 -5.32
N PRO A 739 -10.86 -14.05 -4.13
CA PRO A 739 -9.43 -13.84 -3.97
C PRO A 739 -8.64 -15.06 -4.48
N ARG A 740 -7.49 -14.82 -5.09
CA ARG A 740 -6.61 -15.90 -5.48
C ARG A 740 -5.92 -16.52 -4.26
N ASN A 741 -5.50 -17.76 -4.40
CA ASN A 741 -4.68 -18.40 -3.38
C ASN A 741 -3.25 -17.81 -3.45
N PRO A 742 -2.68 -17.32 -2.35
CA PRO A 742 -1.32 -16.76 -2.33
C PRO A 742 -0.23 -17.79 -2.68
N LYS A 743 -0.53 -19.08 -2.55
CA LYS A 743 0.38 -20.17 -2.90
C LYS A 743 0.37 -20.51 -4.40
N ASP A 744 -0.53 -19.93 -5.17
CA ASP A 744 -0.58 -20.14 -6.61
C ASP A 744 0.67 -19.52 -7.28
N GLY A 745 1.45 -20.34 -7.94
CA GLY A 745 2.61 -19.90 -8.70
C GLY A 745 2.21 -19.11 -9.96
N ILE A 746 3.20 -18.54 -10.65
CA ILE A 746 3.02 -17.72 -11.87
C ILE A 746 2.24 -18.46 -12.95
N PHE A 747 2.46 -19.76 -13.09
CA PHE A 747 1.78 -20.62 -14.07
C PHE A 747 0.40 -21.13 -13.65
N ALA A 748 -0.08 -20.76 -12.46
CA ALA A 748 -1.40 -21.15 -11.99
C ALA A 748 -2.52 -20.66 -12.91
N GLY A 749 -3.64 -21.38 -12.92
CA GLY A 749 -4.78 -21.03 -13.76
C GLY A 749 -4.59 -21.26 -15.26
N GLY A 750 -3.56 -22.08 -15.63
CA GLY A 750 -3.35 -22.51 -17.02
C GLY A 750 -2.43 -21.61 -17.85
N VAL A 751 -1.75 -20.65 -17.24
CA VAL A 751 -0.85 -19.71 -17.95
C VAL A 751 0.21 -20.45 -18.77
N GLY A 752 0.84 -21.50 -18.22
CA GLY A 752 1.85 -22.26 -18.96
C GLY A 752 1.30 -22.93 -20.23
N PHE A 753 0.08 -23.46 -20.18
CA PHE A 753 -0.59 -24.01 -21.36
C PHE A 753 -0.98 -22.92 -22.35
N ASP A 754 -1.44 -21.78 -21.86
CA ASP A 754 -1.75 -20.62 -22.69
C ASP A 754 -0.49 -20.13 -23.42
N CYS A 755 0.64 -19.99 -22.75
CA CYS A 755 1.93 -19.62 -23.36
C CYS A 755 2.35 -20.62 -24.45
N LEU A 756 2.22 -21.92 -24.18
CA LEU A 756 2.58 -22.96 -25.16
C LEU A 756 1.73 -22.87 -26.44
N VAL A 757 0.41 -22.73 -26.30
CA VAL A 757 -0.49 -22.63 -27.44
C VAL A 757 -0.25 -21.33 -28.21
N GLN A 758 -0.15 -20.21 -27.52
CA GLN A 758 0.08 -18.89 -28.13
C GLN A 758 1.43 -18.83 -28.85
N GLY A 759 2.52 -19.24 -28.17
CA GLY A 759 3.85 -19.30 -28.77
C GLY A 759 3.91 -20.25 -29.98
N SER A 760 3.21 -21.39 -29.94
CA SER A 760 3.14 -22.30 -31.09
C SER A 760 2.41 -21.69 -32.30
N ILE A 761 1.31 -20.93 -32.06
CA ILE A 761 0.59 -20.25 -33.14
C ILE A 761 1.47 -19.15 -33.75
N ILE A 762 2.14 -18.35 -32.92
CA ILE A 762 3.07 -17.30 -33.40
C ILE A 762 4.20 -17.93 -34.20
N ALA A 763 4.83 -19.00 -33.72
CA ALA A 763 5.88 -19.72 -34.43
C ALA A 763 5.41 -20.26 -35.78
N LEU A 764 4.19 -20.81 -35.86
CA LEU A 764 3.64 -21.29 -37.12
C LEU A 764 3.42 -20.15 -38.12
N LEU A 765 2.95 -18.99 -37.68
CA LEU A 765 2.80 -17.81 -38.53
C LEU A 765 4.17 -17.31 -39.04
N THR A 766 5.19 -17.27 -38.19
CA THR A 766 6.55 -16.88 -38.54
C THR A 766 7.17 -17.84 -39.54
N LEU A 767 7.08 -19.15 -39.33
CA LEU A 767 7.54 -20.17 -40.26
C LEU A 767 6.78 -20.08 -41.58
N ALA A 768 5.44 -19.90 -41.57
CA ALA A 768 4.66 -19.75 -42.79
C ALA A 768 5.11 -18.51 -43.59
N SER A 769 5.43 -17.42 -42.93
CA SER A 769 5.96 -16.20 -43.55
C SER A 769 7.32 -16.46 -44.24
N TYR A 770 8.19 -17.18 -43.56
CA TYR A 770 9.49 -17.57 -44.13
C TYR A 770 9.33 -18.36 -45.46
N PHE A 771 8.46 -19.39 -45.42
CA PHE A 771 8.21 -20.20 -46.63
C PHE A 771 7.48 -19.44 -47.74
N ILE A 772 6.63 -18.49 -47.38
CA ILE A 772 5.96 -17.63 -48.37
C ILE A 772 7.00 -16.67 -49.02
N GLY A 773 7.92 -16.07 -48.24
CA GLY A 773 8.98 -15.24 -48.73
C GLY A 773 9.91 -16.03 -49.65
N HIS A 774 10.29 -17.23 -49.25
CA HIS A 774 11.03 -18.13 -50.14
C HIS A 774 10.28 -18.44 -51.45
N TYR A 775 8.97 -18.57 -51.40
CA TYR A 775 8.15 -18.74 -52.64
C TYR A 775 8.13 -17.49 -53.51
N PHE A 776 8.13 -16.30 -52.94
CA PHE A 776 8.21 -15.05 -53.70
C PHE A 776 9.59 -14.95 -54.39
N GLU A 777 10.64 -15.34 -53.73
CA GLU A 777 12.03 -15.29 -54.25
C GLU A 777 12.26 -16.33 -55.39
N TYR A 778 11.82 -17.60 -55.16
CA TYR A 778 12.18 -18.71 -56.05
C TYR A 778 11.00 -19.36 -56.83
N GLY A 779 9.77 -18.95 -56.54
CA GLY A 779 8.57 -19.51 -57.13
C GLY A 779 8.25 -20.95 -56.71
N THR A 780 8.89 -21.46 -55.69
CA THR A 780 8.76 -22.82 -55.16
C THR A 780 8.82 -22.85 -53.64
N PHE A 781 8.19 -23.85 -53.05
CA PHE A 781 8.31 -24.14 -51.60
C PHE A 781 9.42 -25.17 -51.31
N ASP A 782 10.21 -25.55 -52.28
CA ASP A 782 11.36 -26.46 -52.08
C ASP A 782 12.54 -25.71 -51.50
N ILE A 783 12.82 -25.95 -50.22
CA ILE A 783 13.92 -25.32 -49.47
C ILE A 783 15.29 -25.99 -49.68
N SER A 784 15.38 -26.98 -50.56
CA SER A 784 16.66 -27.64 -50.82
C SER A 784 17.78 -26.68 -51.24
N GLN A 785 17.43 -25.59 -51.91
CA GLN A 785 18.37 -24.54 -52.31
C GLN A 785 18.91 -23.78 -51.08
N VAL A 786 18.04 -23.45 -50.14
CA VAL A 786 18.42 -22.72 -48.88
C VAL A 786 19.32 -23.60 -48.00
N ILE A 787 19.04 -24.92 -47.95
CA ILE A 787 19.89 -25.87 -47.21
C ILE A 787 21.27 -25.99 -47.80
N THR A 788 21.42 -25.89 -49.14
CA THR A 788 22.70 -26.00 -49.85
C THR A 788 23.44 -24.67 -49.96
N ASN A 789 22.73 -23.56 -49.96
CA ASN A 789 23.30 -22.21 -50.03
C ASN A 789 22.65 -21.30 -48.99
N PRO A 790 23.31 -21.04 -47.85
CA PRO A 790 22.76 -20.20 -46.79
C PRO A 790 22.42 -18.77 -47.20
N GLU A 791 23.04 -18.24 -48.28
CA GLU A 791 22.72 -16.90 -48.79
C GLU A 791 21.37 -16.85 -49.54
N ALA A 792 20.85 -18.01 -49.94
CA ALA A 792 19.53 -18.13 -50.50
C ALA A 792 18.48 -18.13 -49.36
N GLY A 793 17.41 -17.32 -49.46
CA GLY A 793 16.34 -17.26 -48.45
C GLY A 793 16.40 -16.04 -47.53
N VAL A 794 17.14 -15.01 -47.92
CA VAL A 794 17.21 -13.74 -47.18
C VAL A 794 15.88 -13.01 -47.24
N GLU A 795 15.12 -13.08 -48.34
CA GLU A 795 13.74 -12.54 -48.40
C GLU A 795 12.82 -13.26 -47.43
N GLY A 796 12.88 -14.58 -47.36
CA GLY A 796 12.16 -15.38 -46.39
C GLY A 796 12.49 -15.00 -44.94
N MET A 797 13.76 -14.76 -44.64
CA MET A 797 14.24 -14.30 -43.33
C MET A 797 13.73 -12.90 -43.01
N THR A 798 13.75 -11.97 -43.96
CA THR A 798 13.23 -10.61 -43.78
C THR A 798 11.72 -10.61 -43.55
N MET A 799 10.95 -11.41 -44.31
CA MET A 799 9.53 -11.58 -44.08
C MET A 799 9.20 -12.23 -42.73
N ALA A 800 10.00 -13.23 -42.32
CA ALA A 800 9.82 -13.85 -40.99
C ALA A 800 10.08 -12.85 -39.85
N PHE A 801 11.12 -12.02 -39.94
CA PHE A 801 11.41 -10.96 -39.01
C PHE A 801 10.27 -9.94 -38.90
N LEU A 802 9.81 -9.42 -40.07
CA LEU A 802 8.69 -8.47 -40.11
C LEU A 802 7.43 -9.09 -39.53
N THR A 803 7.12 -10.33 -39.90
CA THR A 803 5.92 -11.03 -39.40
C THR A 803 5.99 -11.25 -37.90
N LEU A 804 7.11 -11.74 -37.37
CA LEU A 804 7.26 -11.99 -35.94
C LEU A 804 7.16 -10.69 -35.14
N SER A 805 7.88 -9.65 -35.53
CA SER A 805 7.82 -8.33 -34.89
C SER A 805 6.37 -7.79 -34.86
N MET A 806 5.63 -7.93 -35.95
CA MET A 806 4.25 -7.41 -36.02
C MET A 806 3.22 -8.33 -35.36
N VAL A 807 3.41 -9.65 -35.39
CA VAL A 807 2.56 -10.61 -34.65
C VAL A 807 2.58 -10.30 -33.15
N GLU A 808 3.75 -10.04 -32.59
CA GLU A 808 3.90 -9.70 -31.17
C GLU A 808 3.17 -8.40 -30.86
N MET A 809 3.30 -7.40 -31.71
CA MET A 809 2.60 -6.14 -31.56
C MET A 809 1.07 -6.32 -31.60
N PHE A 810 0.52 -7.09 -32.55
CA PHE A 810 -0.91 -7.41 -32.60
C PHE A 810 -1.32 -8.30 -31.43
N HIS A 811 -0.45 -9.22 -31.00
CA HIS A 811 -0.71 -10.11 -29.86
C HIS A 811 -0.81 -9.35 -28.54
N SER A 812 -0.03 -8.27 -28.37
CA SER A 812 -0.14 -7.41 -27.19
C SER A 812 -1.54 -6.85 -26.99
N PHE A 813 -2.29 -6.55 -28.05
CA PHE A 813 -3.70 -6.18 -27.95
C PHE A 813 -4.57 -7.35 -27.48
N ASN A 814 -4.24 -8.59 -27.87
CA ASN A 814 -4.93 -9.78 -27.37
C ASN A 814 -4.71 -9.95 -25.87
N MET A 815 -3.55 -9.57 -25.35
CA MET A 815 -3.18 -9.67 -23.92
C MET A 815 -3.90 -8.66 -23.04
N ARG A 816 -4.58 -7.66 -23.57
CA ARG A 816 -5.39 -6.71 -22.78
C ARG A 816 -6.44 -7.42 -21.92
N SER A 817 -6.93 -8.57 -22.35
CA SER A 817 -7.74 -9.47 -21.53
C SER A 817 -7.33 -10.93 -21.76
N LEU A 818 -6.97 -11.63 -20.70
CA LEU A 818 -6.48 -13.02 -20.78
C LEU A 818 -7.59 -14.00 -21.21
N ARG A 819 -8.83 -13.77 -20.79
CA ARG A 819 -9.97 -14.69 -21.02
C ARG A 819 -11.13 -14.04 -21.75
N GLY A 820 -11.29 -12.72 -21.62
CA GLY A 820 -12.34 -11.96 -22.29
C GLY A 820 -12.03 -11.70 -23.76
N SER A 821 -13.04 -11.32 -24.52
CA SER A 821 -12.84 -10.83 -25.88
C SER A 821 -12.36 -9.38 -25.87
N ILE A 822 -11.34 -9.08 -26.67
CA ILE A 822 -10.82 -7.71 -26.78
C ILE A 822 -11.85 -6.75 -27.40
N PHE A 823 -12.75 -7.26 -28.21
CA PHE A 823 -13.83 -6.47 -28.82
C PHE A 823 -14.91 -6.03 -27.83
N LYS A 824 -14.93 -6.59 -26.61
CA LYS A 824 -15.83 -6.20 -25.51
C LYS A 824 -15.24 -5.16 -24.57
N LEU A 825 -13.97 -4.83 -24.74
CA LEU A 825 -13.31 -3.82 -23.91
C LEU A 825 -13.77 -2.43 -24.36
N THR A 826 -14.31 -1.66 -23.41
CA THR A 826 -14.81 -0.30 -23.64
C THR A 826 -13.71 0.76 -23.56
N SER A 827 -12.61 0.46 -22.90
CA SER A 827 -11.47 1.36 -22.73
C SER A 827 -10.41 1.13 -23.80
N GLN A 828 -9.75 2.21 -24.24
CA GLN A 828 -8.56 2.12 -25.08
C GLN A 828 -7.32 2.40 -24.24
N ASN A 829 -6.22 1.69 -24.54
CA ASN A 829 -4.91 1.94 -23.94
C ASN A 829 -4.06 2.74 -24.93
N ILE A 830 -3.93 4.04 -24.69
CA ILE A 830 -3.21 4.97 -25.56
C ILE A 830 -1.72 4.62 -25.61
N TRP A 831 -1.15 4.17 -24.48
CA TRP A 831 0.26 3.78 -24.41
C TRP A 831 0.55 2.55 -25.27
N LEU A 832 -0.39 1.61 -25.34
CA LEU A 832 -0.27 0.43 -26.18
C LEU A 832 -0.37 0.79 -27.67
N TRP A 833 -1.23 1.74 -28.04
CA TRP A 833 -1.24 2.29 -29.40
C TRP A 833 0.05 3.05 -29.72
N GLY A 834 0.58 3.80 -28.73
CA GLY A 834 1.85 4.50 -28.89
C GLY A 834 3.04 3.52 -29.10
N SER A 835 3.09 2.42 -28.33
CA SER A 835 4.11 1.39 -28.49
C SER A 835 3.98 0.69 -29.86
N PHE A 836 2.76 0.38 -30.31
CA PHE A 836 2.50 -0.19 -31.63
C PHE A 836 3.05 0.69 -32.76
N VAL A 837 2.70 1.97 -32.76
CA VAL A 837 3.14 2.92 -33.81
C VAL A 837 4.66 3.08 -33.75
N MET A 838 5.24 3.18 -32.55
CA MET A 838 6.69 3.33 -32.39
C MET A 838 7.43 2.09 -32.93
N SER A 839 7.00 0.89 -32.53
CA SER A 839 7.63 -0.35 -33.00
C SER A 839 7.45 -0.55 -34.50
N LEU A 840 6.30 -0.19 -35.07
CA LEU A 840 6.07 -0.23 -36.53
C LEU A 840 7.06 0.69 -37.26
N ILE A 841 7.23 1.94 -36.77
CA ILE A 841 8.18 2.88 -37.37
C ILE A 841 9.62 2.35 -37.24
N LEU A 842 10.01 1.86 -36.07
CA LEU A 842 11.37 1.37 -35.84
C LEU A 842 11.67 0.10 -36.69
N THR A 843 10.73 -0.82 -36.81
CA THR A 843 10.86 -2.00 -37.65
C THR A 843 10.98 -1.61 -39.14
N PHE A 844 10.16 -0.65 -39.57
CA PHE A 844 10.25 -0.12 -40.92
C PHE A 844 11.59 0.56 -41.21
N VAL A 845 12.11 1.36 -40.25
CA VAL A 845 13.43 2.00 -40.37
C VAL A 845 14.54 0.97 -40.51
N VAL A 846 14.50 -0.13 -39.78
CA VAL A 846 15.53 -1.17 -39.86
C VAL A 846 15.49 -1.91 -41.24
N ILE A 847 14.31 -2.14 -41.79
CA ILE A 847 14.15 -2.87 -43.06
C ILE A 847 14.44 -1.96 -44.27
N GLU A 848 14.01 -0.71 -44.26
CA GLU A 848 13.99 0.19 -45.43
C GLU A 848 15.17 1.19 -45.49
N THR A 849 16.01 1.26 -44.49
CA THR A 849 17.18 2.16 -44.49
C THR A 849 18.46 1.36 -44.67
N PRO A 850 19.62 2.01 -44.88
CA PRO A 850 20.90 1.31 -44.98
C PRO A 850 21.24 0.39 -43.79
N LEU A 851 20.45 0.47 -42.68
CA LEU A 851 20.53 -0.48 -41.57
C LEU A 851 20.15 -1.90 -42.00
N SER A 852 19.33 -2.08 -43.04
CA SER A 852 18.98 -3.39 -43.55
C SER A 852 20.17 -4.24 -43.92
N GLN A 853 21.21 -3.62 -44.51
CA GLN A 853 22.46 -4.31 -44.85
C GLN A 853 23.17 -4.81 -43.58
N ALA A 854 23.15 -4.01 -42.53
CA ALA A 854 23.76 -4.36 -41.27
C ALA A 854 23.00 -5.51 -40.55
N PHE A 855 21.70 -5.60 -40.73
CA PHE A 855 20.90 -6.71 -40.21
C PHE A 855 20.80 -7.89 -41.18
N GLY A 856 21.42 -7.82 -42.36
CA GLY A 856 21.38 -8.88 -43.38
C GLY A 856 20.00 -9.08 -44.01
N PHE A 857 19.19 -8.01 -44.16
CA PHE A 857 17.87 -8.05 -44.76
C PHE A 857 17.91 -7.81 -46.26
N ALA A 858 17.02 -8.49 -46.98
CA ALA A 858 16.76 -8.21 -48.39
C ALA A 858 15.76 -7.06 -48.55
N GLU A 859 15.77 -6.38 -49.68
CA GLU A 859 14.72 -5.48 -50.08
C GLU A 859 13.48 -6.32 -50.40
N ILE A 860 12.35 -6.04 -49.75
CA ILE A 860 11.07 -6.73 -49.96
C ILE A 860 10.06 -5.78 -50.60
N GLY A 861 9.25 -6.32 -51.52
CA GLY A 861 8.23 -5.54 -52.23
C GLY A 861 6.94 -5.35 -51.45
N PHE A 862 6.04 -4.57 -52.02
CA PHE A 862 4.76 -4.28 -51.39
C PHE A 862 3.89 -5.53 -51.11
N GLU A 863 3.98 -6.54 -52.00
CA GLU A 863 3.20 -7.78 -51.86
C GLU A 863 3.69 -8.61 -50.69
N GLU A 864 5.00 -8.69 -50.45
CA GLU A 864 5.62 -9.35 -49.33
C GLU A 864 5.26 -8.63 -48.02
N TYR A 865 5.37 -7.28 -47.98
CA TYR A 865 4.92 -6.49 -46.85
C TYR A 865 3.46 -6.74 -46.49
N ALA A 866 2.57 -6.68 -47.48
CA ALA A 866 1.14 -6.89 -47.31
C ALA A 866 0.84 -8.30 -46.77
N MET A 867 1.55 -9.31 -47.28
CA MET A 867 1.41 -10.70 -46.86
C MET A 867 1.92 -10.89 -45.40
N ALA A 868 3.10 -10.36 -45.08
CA ALA A 868 3.65 -10.41 -43.72
C ALA A 868 2.72 -9.73 -42.70
N MET A 869 2.21 -8.54 -43.04
CA MET A 869 1.27 -7.82 -42.18
C MET A 869 -0.09 -8.55 -42.05
N LEU A 870 -0.58 -9.22 -43.08
CA LEU A 870 -1.81 -9.98 -43.04
C LEU A 870 -1.66 -11.23 -42.15
N LEU A 871 -0.53 -11.93 -42.26
CA LEU A 871 -0.19 -13.04 -41.39
C LEU A 871 -0.08 -12.57 -39.94
N ALA A 872 0.60 -11.47 -39.70
CA ALA A 872 0.73 -10.87 -38.38
C ALA A 872 -0.64 -10.51 -37.78
N ALA A 873 -1.50 -9.83 -38.52
CA ALA A 873 -2.84 -9.44 -38.06
C ALA A 873 -3.76 -10.64 -37.81
N SER A 874 -3.52 -11.78 -38.47
CA SER A 874 -4.30 -13.01 -38.30
C SER A 874 -4.24 -13.56 -36.87
N ILE A 875 -3.23 -13.19 -36.06
CA ILE A 875 -3.14 -13.57 -34.65
C ILE A 875 -4.35 -13.09 -33.85
N ILE A 876 -4.98 -11.97 -34.22
CA ILE A 876 -6.14 -11.43 -33.51
C ILE A 876 -7.33 -12.40 -33.59
N PRO A 877 -7.86 -12.78 -34.78
CA PRO A 877 -8.97 -13.73 -34.84
C PRO A 877 -8.58 -15.13 -34.33
N LEU A 878 -7.35 -15.58 -34.50
CA LEU A 878 -6.90 -16.88 -34.00
C LEU A 878 -6.96 -16.89 -32.45
N MET A 879 -6.49 -15.85 -31.79
CA MET A 879 -6.55 -15.73 -30.34
C MET A 879 -8.00 -15.57 -29.84
N GLU A 880 -8.85 -14.84 -30.53
CA GLU A 880 -10.26 -14.72 -30.15
C GLU A 880 -10.98 -16.08 -30.24
N LEU A 881 -10.66 -16.88 -31.26
CA LEU A 881 -11.16 -18.25 -31.40
C LEU A 881 -10.66 -19.12 -30.23
N TYR A 882 -9.36 -19.07 -29.94
CA TYR A 882 -8.76 -19.80 -28.81
C TYR A 882 -9.46 -19.43 -27.49
N LYS A 883 -9.60 -18.14 -27.17
CA LYS A 883 -10.29 -17.67 -25.97
C LYS A 883 -11.76 -18.10 -25.93
N ALA A 884 -12.44 -18.12 -27.07
CA ALA A 884 -13.83 -18.59 -27.16
C ALA A 884 -13.95 -20.07 -26.80
N VAL A 885 -13.04 -20.92 -27.31
CA VAL A 885 -12.96 -22.34 -26.96
C VAL A 885 -12.68 -22.52 -25.48
N MET A 886 -11.70 -21.79 -24.92
CA MET A 886 -11.35 -21.89 -23.52
C MET A 886 -12.50 -21.47 -22.59
N ARG A 887 -13.24 -20.40 -22.93
CA ARG A 887 -14.45 -20.00 -22.19
C ARG A 887 -15.53 -21.09 -22.22
N SER A 888 -15.72 -21.76 -23.35
CA SER A 888 -16.68 -22.86 -23.48
C SER A 888 -16.29 -24.07 -22.61
N VAL A 889 -15.01 -24.45 -22.61
CA VAL A 889 -14.48 -25.53 -21.77
C VAL A 889 -14.64 -25.22 -20.28
N GLN A 890 -14.34 -23.99 -19.86
CA GLN A 890 -14.50 -23.59 -18.46
C GLN A 890 -15.97 -23.58 -18.01
N LYS A 891 -16.88 -23.13 -18.87
CA LYS A 891 -18.32 -23.11 -18.58
C LYS A 891 -18.89 -24.54 -18.40
N ASN A 892 -18.32 -25.52 -19.09
CA ASN A 892 -18.73 -26.91 -18.96
C ASN A 892 -18.15 -27.61 -17.73
N LYS A 893 -17.13 -27.01 -17.07
CA LYS A 893 -16.51 -27.53 -15.83
C LYS A 893 -17.05 -26.90 -14.55
N ALA A 894 -17.70 -25.73 -14.65
CA ALA A 894 -18.37 -25.02 -13.55
C ALA A 894 -19.84 -25.44 -13.46
#